data_d7c045a7b856694b14e40d83ac1dd4c4
#
_entry.id   d7c045a7b856694b14e40d83ac1dd4c4
#
_cell.length_a   1.000
_cell.length_b   1.000
_cell.length_c   1.000
_cell.angle_alpha   90.00
_cell.angle_beta   90.00
_cell.angle_gamma   90.00
#
_symmetry.space_group_name_H-M   'P 1'
#
loop_
_entity.id
_entity.type
_entity.pdbx_description
1 polymer ?
#
loop_
_entity_poly.entity_id
_entity_poly.type
_entity_poly.pdbx_seq_one_letter_code
_entity_poly.pdbx_strand_id
1 'polypeptide(L)'
;MGWYTSRLWLLCAVSTDRERADPAGVNMDELLSRIESPADVKRLTIPQLTQLAEEIRERLILGVSKTGGHIGPNLGVVELTLAMHYVFDTPRDSFVFDVSHQAYVHKMLTGRNDRFDTIRQPGGLNGFMLRSESEHDAYGAGHAGTALSAALGMAVARDMSGGSEHVVALCGDAAFTNGISFEALNNIAAQTKRLIVVLNDNAWSIDKNVGAIAEYFHKIVTNPTIAGLHDRAAGLIERFGGKAVRHVARKAEEAAKGLIGPGMLFEEFGLSYFGPLDGHNLPLLIETFKFLKKQNKPVLLHAITQKGRGFQPALEKQKKFHGLGPYDPETGETKATGQKTYSEIFAESLVKLADGNDKVVAITAAMPNGTALDLFRPKHPKRYFDVGIAEEHAVIFAAGIATKGYKPFCAIYSTFLQRAFDQIVHDVCLQNLPVVFCMDRGGLSGDDGPTHHGLFDISYLRSVPNLVHMVPKDEDELADMMYTAMLHDGPVAIRYPRGTGPGTPVKEQPRALRIGVAEVVENGHDVAIFGLGAMLPEALRLAKMLEREGFSAAVINPRFAKPIDRHCVEEYGRHCGLLVTLEDHVLAGGFGSAVLEAVNQLELAVPVVCVGWPDEFIEHGKVEALREKYGLTAEAALQKARPYLAAMESRRMAVQ
;
A
#
# COMPACT_ATOMS: atom_id res chain seq x y z
N MET A 1 29.61 32.48 -0.32
CA MET A 1 31.01 32.17 0.09
C MET A 1 30.98 30.67 0.37
N GLY A 2 31.28 29.71 -0.49
CA GLY A 2 32.39 29.60 -1.43
C GLY A 2 33.52 28.82 -0.79
N TRP A 3 33.90 27.68 -1.43
CA TRP A 3 35.01 26.79 -1.11
C TRP A 3 34.68 25.62 -0.15
N TYR A 4 34.27 24.50 -0.78
CA TYR A 4 34.71 23.12 -0.51
C TYR A 4 33.90 22.13 -1.40
N THR A 5 34.10 22.26 -2.74
CA THR A 5 33.72 21.21 -3.69
C THR A 5 34.65 21.27 -4.88
N SER A 6 35.80 20.61 -4.81
CA SER A 6 36.56 20.19 -5.99
C SER A 6 37.88 19.54 -5.55
N ARG A 7 37.87 18.22 -5.40
CA ARG A 7 39.02 17.32 -5.60
C ARG A 7 38.66 15.92 -5.08
N LEU A 8 37.96 15.17 -5.92
CA LEU A 8 37.97 13.69 -5.94
C LEU A 8 37.08 13.11 -7.07
N TRP A 9 37.06 13.80 -8.20
CA TRP A 9 36.41 13.32 -9.42
C TRP A 9 37.38 13.35 -10.61
N LEU A 10 38.41 12.49 -10.57
CA LEU A 10 39.17 12.15 -11.78
C LEU A 10 39.90 10.84 -11.45
N LEU A 11 39.26 9.73 -11.83
CA LEU A 11 39.85 8.44 -12.18
C LEU A 11 38.75 7.36 -12.12
N CYS A 12 37.97 7.27 -13.18
CA CYS A 12 37.36 6.04 -13.69
C CYS A 12 36.73 6.36 -15.05
N ALA A 13 37.57 6.59 -16.04
CA ALA A 13 37.20 6.37 -17.43
C ALA A 13 37.20 4.85 -17.62
N VAL A 14 36.01 4.29 -17.84
CA VAL A 14 35.83 2.88 -18.13
C VAL A 14 36.38 2.59 -19.53
N SER A 15 37.47 1.85 -19.61
CA SER A 15 37.86 1.16 -20.84
C SER A 15 37.04 -0.11 -20.92
N THR A 16 36.25 -0.23 -21.96
CA THR A 16 35.71 -1.49 -22.49
C THR A 16 36.86 -2.44 -22.80
N ASP A 17 36.64 -3.74 -22.55
CA ASP A 17 37.51 -4.88 -22.75
C ASP A 17 38.59 -5.11 -21.67
N ARG A 18 38.19 -5.86 -20.66
CA ARG A 18 39.09 -6.80 -19.96
C ARG A 18 38.26 -7.98 -19.45
N GLU A 19 38.46 -9.12 -20.09
CA GLU A 19 38.32 -10.42 -19.44
C GLU A 19 39.13 -10.40 -18.15
N ARG A 20 38.46 -10.35 -17.01
CA ARG A 20 39.11 -10.56 -15.70
C ARG A 20 38.94 -12.02 -15.32
N ALA A 21 39.94 -12.81 -15.64
CA ALA A 21 40.12 -14.08 -15.00
C ALA A 21 40.59 -13.86 -13.55
N ASP A 22 39.76 -14.27 -12.58
CA ASP A 22 40.13 -14.41 -11.18
C ASP A 22 41.06 -15.62 -11.01
N PRO A 23 42.11 -15.59 -10.16
CA PRO A 23 43.00 -16.71 -9.94
C PRO A 23 42.35 -18.00 -9.39
N ALA A 24 41.06 -17.95 -9.03
CA ALA A 24 40.27 -19.10 -8.59
C ALA A 24 39.32 -19.69 -9.66
N GLY A 25 39.28 -19.12 -10.89
CA GLY A 25 38.50 -19.68 -12.00
C GLY A 25 36.96 -19.63 -11.84
N VAL A 26 36.41 -18.75 -11.00
CA VAL A 26 34.97 -18.60 -10.82
C VAL A 26 34.47 -17.55 -11.81
N ASN A 27 33.63 -17.96 -12.75
CA ASN A 27 32.92 -17.06 -13.67
C ASN A 27 32.03 -16.13 -12.88
N MET A 28 32.15 -14.79 -13.03
CA MET A 28 31.51 -13.79 -12.15
C MET A 28 29.97 -13.71 -12.23
N ASP A 29 29.33 -14.39 -13.18
CA ASP A 29 27.89 -14.26 -13.47
C ASP A 29 27.01 -15.41 -12.92
N GLU A 30 27.42 -16.17 -11.91
CA GLU A 30 26.73 -17.41 -11.57
C GLU A 30 26.34 -17.66 -10.11
N LEU A 31 26.62 -16.77 -9.16
CA LEU A 31 26.33 -17.09 -7.75
C LEU A 31 24.83 -17.13 -7.46
N LEU A 32 24.08 -16.12 -7.90
CA LEU A 32 22.64 -16.02 -7.63
C LEU A 32 21.86 -17.19 -8.26
N SER A 33 22.28 -17.68 -9.42
CA SER A 33 21.64 -18.83 -10.09
C SER A 33 21.79 -20.14 -9.34
N ARG A 34 22.77 -20.24 -8.43
CA ARG A 34 23.07 -21.41 -7.60
C ARG A 34 22.39 -21.37 -6.22
N ILE A 35 21.70 -20.26 -5.90
CA ILE A 35 20.99 -20.13 -4.64
C ILE A 35 19.57 -20.70 -4.79
N GLU A 36 19.38 -21.91 -4.34
CA GLU A 36 18.07 -22.58 -4.30
C GLU A 36 17.41 -22.47 -2.92
N SER A 37 18.21 -22.20 -1.89
CA SER A 37 17.74 -22.12 -0.50
C SER A 37 18.63 -21.22 0.37
N PRO A 38 18.16 -20.78 1.54
CA PRO A 38 18.99 -20.08 2.52
C PRO A 38 20.23 -20.87 2.98
N ALA A 39 20.22 -22.19 2.89
CA ALA A 39 21.37 -23.02 3.24
C ALA A 39 22.57 -22.77 2.31
N ASP A 40 22.33 -22.40 1.05
CA ASP A 40 23.39 -22.12 0.08
C ASP A 40 24.08 -20.79 0.40
N VAL A 41 23.31 -19.77 0.83
CA VAL A 41 23.85 -18.49 1.29
C VAL A 41 24.86 -18.68 2.43
N LYS A 42 24.60 -19.62 3.36
CA LYS A 42 25.46 -19.89 4.53
C LYS A 42 26.81 -20.53 4.19
N ARG A 43 26.96 -21.10 3.00
CA ARG A 43 28.20 -21.69 2.53
C ARG A 43 29.16 -20.70 1.89
N LEU A 44 28.67 -19.47 1.60
CA LEU A 44 29.45 -18.46 0.92
C LEU A 44 30.44 -17.77 1.86
N THR A 45 31.57 -17.41 1.33
CA THR A 45 32.55 -16.53 1.99
C THR A 45 32.08 -15.07 1.94
N ILE A 46 32.64 -14.20 2.77
CA ILE A 46 32.29 -12.77 2.76
C ILE A 46 32.48 -12.11 1.39
N PRO A 47 33.61 -12.34 0.66
CA PRO A 47 33.74 -11.82 -0.72
C PRO A 47 32.66 -12.33 -1.68
N GLN A 48 32.27 -13.59 -1.60
CA GLN A 48 31.18 -14.15 -2.41
C GLN A 48 29.82 -13.56 -2.03
N LEU A 49 29.56 -13.30 -0.76
CA LEU A 49 28.33 -12.61 -0.33
C LEU A 49 28.27 -11.16 -0.85
N THR A 50 29.41 -10.47 -0.92
CA THR A 50 29.49 -9.14 -1.50
C THR A 50 29.20 -9.16 -3.00
N GLN A 51 29.77 -10.14 -3.72
CA GLN A 51 29.45 -10.38 -5.13
C GLN A 51 27.97 -10.70 -5.33
N LEU A 52 27.41 -11.62 -4.53
CA LEU A 52 26.00 -11.99 -4.58
C LEU A 52 25.08 -10.75 -4.34
N ALA A 53 25.49 -9.83 -3.48
CA ALA A 53 24.74 -8.60 -3.26
C ALA A 53 24.65 -7.73 -4.53
N GLU A 54 25.70 -7.63 -5.33
CA GLU A 54 25.69 -6.90 -6.60
C GLU A 54 24.86 -7.63 -7.66
N GLU A 55 24.99 -8.95 -7.80
CA GLU A 55 24.15 -9.76 -8.72
C GLU A 55 22.64 -9.63 -8.38
N ILE A 56 22.28 -9.62 -7.09
CA ILE A 56 20.91 -9.38 -6.64
C ILE A 56 20.42 -7.98 -7.05
N ARG A 57 21.26 -6.93 -6.94
CA ARG A 57 20.89 -5.57 -7.37
C ARG A 57 20.62 -5.51 -8.85
N GLU A 58 21.50 -6.08 -9.68
CA GLU A 58 21.31 -6.16 -11.13
C GLU A 58 20.01 -6.89 -11.47
N ARG A 59 19.78 -8.04 -10.82
CA ARG A 59 18.57 -8.84 -11.01
C ARG A 59 17.30 -8.08 -10.61
N LEU A 60 17.34 -7.31 -9.51
CA LEU A 60 16.26 -6.44 -9.08
C LEU A 60 15.96 -5.36 -10.12
N ILE A 61 16.99 -4.64 -10.59
CA ILE A 61 16.85 -3.54 -11.58
C ILE A 61 16.22 -4.08 -12.86
N LEU A 62 16.77 -5.18 -13.41
CA LEU A 62 16.29 -5.77 -14.67
C LEU A 62 14.91 -6.44 -14.54
N GLY A 63 14.63 -7.14 -13.44
CA GLY A 63 13.34 -7.80 -13.24
C GLY A 63 12.21 -6.79 -13.03
N VAL A 64 12.41 -5.84 -12.11
CA VAL A 64 11.39 -4.83 -11.79
C VAL A 64 11.20 -3.82 -12.93
N SER A 65 12.19 -3.59 -13.78
CA SER A 65 12.01 -2.73 -14.97
C SER A 65 10.93 -3.26 -15.93
N LYS A 66 10.76 -4.58 -16.00
CA LYS A 66 9.77 -5.25 -16.87
C LYS A 66 8.37 -5.26 -16.27
N THR A 67 8.26 -5.51 -14.98
CA THR A 67 6.98 -5.77 -14.30
C THR A 67 6.46 -4.60 -13.47
N GLY A 68 7.33 -3.64 -13.17
CA GLY A 68 7.08 -2.65 -12.12
C GLY A 68 7.25 -3.24 -10.73
N GLY A 69 7.23 -2.39 -9.71
CA GLY A 69 7.34 -2.82 -8.32
C GLY A 69 8.08 -1.84 -7.42
N HIS A 70 8.47 -2.32 -6.23
CA HIS A 70 9.08 -1.52 -5.17
C HIS A 70 10.62 -1.60 -5.21
N ILE A 71 11.23 -1.05 -6.27
CA ILE A 71 12.68 -1.21 -6.52
C ILE A 71 13.54 -0.52 -5.46
N GLY A 72 13.26 0.74 -5.12
CA GLY A 72 14.06 1.52 -4.18
C GLY A 72 14.19 0.90 -2.79
N PRO A 73 13.07 0.48 -2.14
CA PRO A 73 13.11 -0.21 -0.86
C PRO A 73 13.93 -1.51 -0.90
N ASN A 74 13.81 -2.32 -1.96
CA ASN A 74 14.54 -3.58 -2.09
C ASN A 74 16.04 -3.39 -2.28
N LEU A 75 16.47 -2.42 -3.08
CA LEU A 75 17.89 -2.07 -3.23
C LEU A 75 18.54 -1.63 -1.92
N GLY A 76 17.75 -1.03 -1.01
CA GLY A 76 18.21 -0.56 0.29
C GLY A 76 18.46 -1.67 1.31
N VAL A 77 17.90 -2.87 1.15
CA VAL A 77 17.94 -3.95 2.15
C VAL A 77 18.68 -5.21 1.70
N VAL A 78 19.44 -5.14 0.62
CA VAL A 78 20.14 -6.32 0.06
C VAL A 78 21.07 -6.94 1.09
N GLU A 79 22.03 -6.20 1.63
CA GLU A 79 23.01 -6.71 2.61
C GLU A 79 22.34 -7.12 3.91
N LEU A 80 21.32 -6.35 4.34
CA LEU A 80 20.58 -6.65 5.57
C LEU A 80 19.86 -8.01 5.45
N THR A 81 19.19 -8.26 4.32
CA THR A 81 18.49 -9.53 4.07
C THR A 81 19.46 -10.70 3.90
N LEU A 82 20.59 -10.49 3.20
CA LEU A 82 21.66 -11.50 3.09
C LEU A 82 22.22 -11.87 4.46
N ALA A 83 22.52 -10.89 5.32
CA ALA A 83 23.04 -11.12 6.66
C ALA A 83 22.02 -11.86 7.55
N MET A 84 20.73 -11.55 7.44
CA MET A 84 19.66 -12.27 8.12
C MET A 84 19.65 -13.76 7.69
N HIS A 85 19.62 -14.06 6.39
CA HIS A 85 19.65 -15.43 5.87
C HIS A 85 20.95 -16.17 6.15
N TYR A 86 22.07 -15.45 6.25
CA TYR A 86 23.36 -16.06 6.62
C TYR A 86 23.37 -16.54 8.08
N VAL A 87 22.68 -15.85 8.99
CA VAL A 87 22.74 -16.12 10.44
C VAL A 87 21.56 -16.97 10.94
N PHE A 88 20.36 -16.74 10.44
CA PHE A 88 19.14 -17.41 10.90
C PHE A 88 18.72 -18.54 9.94
N ASP A 89 17.86 -19.42 10.42
CA ASP A 89 17.52 -20.70 9.76
C ASP A 89 16.02 -20.75 9.39
N THR A 90 15.59 -19.98 8.35
CA THR A 90 14.22 -20.09 7.83
C THR A 90 14.03 -21.42 7.07
N PRO A 91 12.84 -22.05 7.17
CA PRO A 91 11.60 -21.61 7.79
C PRO A 91 11.50 -21.81 9.30
N ARG A 92 12.47 -22.46 9.95
CA ARG A 92 12.47 -22.68 11.40
C ARG A 92 12.45 -21.34 12.18
N ASP A 93 13.41 -20.46 11.87
CA ASP A 93 13.40 -19.07 12.38
C ASP A 93 12.44 -18.25 11.51
N SER A 94 11.63 -17.37 12.11
CA SER A 94 10.61 -16.60 11.43
C SER A 94 11.07 -15.19 11.12
N PHE A 95 10.97 -14.77 9.85
CA PHE A 95 11.11 -13.38 9.44
C PHE A 95 9.76 -12.73 9.22
N VAL A 96 9.54 -11.56 9.83
CA VAL A 96 8.33 -10.76 9.70
C VAL A 96 8.71 -9.40 9.14
N PHE A 97 8.30 -9.13 7.91
CA PHE A 97 8.59 -7.87 7.23
C PHE A 97 7.41 -6.92 7.38
N ASP A 98 7.63 -5.71 7.90
CA ASP A 98 6.59 -4.69 7.93
C ASP A 98 6.29 -4.22 6.50
N VAL A 99 5.01 -4.06 6.13
CA VAL A 99 4.54 -3.88 4.75
C VAL A 99 4.95 -5.03 3.82
N SER A 100 6.18 -5.52 3.93
CA SER A 100 6.84 -6.54 3.12
C SER A 100 7.10 -6.18 1.64
N HIS A 101 6.93 -4.94 1.25
CA HIS A 101 7.29 -4.46 -0.10
C HIS A 101 8.79 -4.51 -0.39
N GLN A 102 9.63 -4.69 0.63
CA GLN A 102 11.09 -4.85 0.58
C GLN A 102 11.53 -6.32 0.65
N ALA A 103 10.64 -7.29 0.41
CA ALA A 103 10.90 -8.72 0.57
C ALA A 103 11.38 -9.43 -0.72
N TYR A 104 11.69 -8.70 -1.80
CA TYR A 104 12.08 -9.33 -3.07
C TYR A 104 13.40 -10.11 -2.95
N VAL A 105 14.36 -9.56 -2.20
CA VAL A 105 15.62 -10.26 -1.89
C VAL A 105 15.36 -11.55 -1.13
N HIS A 106 14.48 -11.54 -0.14
CA HIS A 106 14.05 -12.72 0.59
C HIS A 106 13.45 -13.79 -0.36
N LYS A 107 12.60 -13.38 -1.31
CA LYS A 107 12.03 -14.30 -2.31
C LYS A 107 13.12 -14.95 -3.17
N MET A 108 14.11 -14.17 -3.65
CA MET A 108 15.23 -14.70 -4.44
C MET A 108 16.03 -15.72 -3.65
N LEU A 109 16.36 -15.45 -2.38
CA LEU A 109 17.18 -16.31 -1.52
C LEU A 109 16.44 -17.55 -0.99
N THR A 110 15.14 -17.64 -1.21
CA THR A 110 14.29 -18.77 -0.79
C THR A 110 13.72 -19.55 -1.97
N GLY A 111 14.52 -19.70 -3.04
CA GLY A 111 14.26 -20.58 -4.18
C GLY A 111 13.25 -20.04 -5.20
N ARG A 112 13.01 -18.72 -5.24
CA ARG A 112 12.04 -18.11 -6.17
C ARG A 112 12.70 -17.18 -7.20
N ASN A 113 14.04 -17.21 -7.33
CA ASN A 113 14.76 -16.37 -8.27
C ASN A 113 14.46 -16.70 -9.73
N ASP A 114 14.26 -17.97 -10.06
CA ASP A 114 13.88 -18.45 -11.39
C ASP A 114 12.55 -17.85 -11.87
N ARG A 115 11.62 -17.60 -10.94
CA ARG A 115 10.30 -17.01 -11.19
C ARG A 115 10.23 -15.50 -10.99
N PHE A 116 11.35 -14.84 -10.69
CA PHE A 116 11.33 -13.42 -10.32
C PHE A 116 10.80 -12.50 -11.42
N ASP A 117 10.95 -12.86 -12.71
CA ASP A 117 10.39 -12.12 -13.84
C ASP A 117 8.85 -12.14 -13.88
N THR A 118 8.21 -12.97 -13.04
CA THR A 118 6.75 -13.04 -12.93
C THR A 118 6.20 -12.21 -11.76
N ILE A 119 7.05 -11.46 -11.06
CA ILE A 119 6.62 -10.68 -9.90
C ILE A 119 5.52 -9.68 -10.29
N ARG A 120 4.42 -9.65 -9.51
CA ARG A 120 3.25 -8.80 -9.74
C ARG A 120 2.51 -9.10 -11.07
N GLN A 121 2.81 -10.22 -11.74
CA GLN A 121 2.09 -10.66 -12.94
C GLN A 121 1.06 -11.74 -12.58
N PRO A 122 -0.06 -11.84 -13.33
CA PRO A 122 -1.09 -12.85 -13.07
C PRO A 122 -0.50 -14.26 -12.94
N GLY A 123 -0.81 -14.96 -11.85
CA GLY A 123 -0.28 -16.31 -11.56
C GLY A 123 1.21 -16.35 -11.21
N GLY A 124 1.88 -15.22 -11.13
CA GLY A 124 3.28 -15.07 -10.75
C GLY A 124 3.49 -14.81 -9.27
N LEU A 125 4.71 -14.33 -8.93
CA LEU A 125 5.06 -13.99 -7.55
C LEU A 125 4.32 -12.73 -7.08
N ASN A 126 3.84 -12.78 -5.84
CA ASN A 126 3.22 -11.61 -5.21
C ASN A 126 4.27 -10.53 -4.91
N GLY A 127 3.89 -9.25 -5.03
CA GLY A 127 4.74 -8.11 -4.69
C GLY A 127 4.95 -7.90 -3.18
N PHE A 128 4.28 -8.69 -2.33
CA PHE A 128 4.35 -8.71 -0.87
C PHE A 128 4.54 -10.13 -0.37
N MET A 129 4.82 -10.30 0.92
CA MET A 129 4.90 -11.62 1.55
C MET A 129 3.51 -12.27 1.58
N LEU A 130 3.47 -13.55 1.22
CA LEU A 130 2.23 -14.33 1.21
C LEU A 130 2.51 -15.76 1.71
N ARG A 131 1.90 -16.15 2.82
CA ARG A 131 2.13 -17.47 3.45
C ARG A 131 1.85 -18.67 2.53
N SER A 132 0.94 -18.53 1.59
CA SER A 132 0.64 -19.59 0.61
C SER A 132 1.67 -19.68 -0.54
N GLU A 133 2.59 -18.71 -0.67
CA GLU A 133 3.60 -18.68 -1.72
C GLU A 133 4.85 -19.50 -1.36
N SER A 134 5.25 -19.51 -0.09
CA SER A 134 6.43 -20.21 0.41
C SER A 134 6.34 -20.52 1.91
N GLU A 135 6.90 -21.66 2.34
CA GLU A 135 7.08 -21.97 3.77
C GLU A 135 7.99 -20.98 4.51
N HIS A 136 8.84 -20.25 3.78
CA HIS A 136 9.70 -19.20 4.31
C HIS A 136 8.95 -17.89 4.59
N ASP A 137 7.73 -17.72 4.08
CA ASP A 137 6.90 -16.55 4.27
C ASP A 137 6.06 -16.69 5.55
N ALA A 138 6.69 -16.45 6.70
CA ALA A 138 6.11 -16.70 8.02
C ALA A 138 4.82 -15.88 8.28
N TYR A 139 4.73 -14.67 7.71
CA TYR A 139 3.59 -13.77 7.88
C TYR A 139 3.34 -12.95 6.60
N GLY A 140 2.09 -12.93 6.13
CA GLY A 140 1.65 -12.09 5.02
C GLY A 140 1.47 -10.64 5.50
N ALA A 141 1.87 -9.68 4.67
CA ALA A 141 1.74 -8.25 4.97
C ALA A 141 1.43 -7.45 3.71
N GLY A 142 1.16 -6.17 3.87
CA GLY A 142 0.85 -5.19 2.81
C GLY A 142 0.55 -3.83 3.43
N HIS A 143 0.03 -3.82 4.66
CA HIS A 143 -0.21 -2.63 5.46
C HIS A 143 0.89 -2.44 6.51
N ALA A 144 1.30 -1.19 6.72
CA ALA A 144 2.36 -0.85 7.67
C ALA A 144 1.92 -0.98 9.14
N GLY A 145 2.91 -1.16 10.04
CA GLY A 145 2.73 -1.16 11.48
C GLY A 145 2.37 -2.52 12.09
N THR A 146 2.11 -3.56 11.27
CA THR A 146 1.61 -4.85 11.77
C THR A 146 2.70 -5.81 12.24
N ALA A 147 3.94 -5.64 11.76
CA ALA A 147 5.02 -6.62 11.95
C ALA A 147 5.41 -6.82 13.41
N LEU A 148 5.47 -5.77 14.20
CA LEU A 148 5.87 -5.88 15.61
C LEU A 148 4.87 -6.71 16.42
N SER A 149 3.57 -6.46 16.26
CA SER A 149 2.52 -7.23 16.93
C SER A 149 2.50 -8.68 16.48
N ALA A 150 2.64 -8.93 15.17
CA ALA A 150 2.70 -10.30 14.62
C ALA A 150 3.93 -11.05 15.14
N ALA A 151 5.10 -10.42 15.11
CA ALA A 151 6.34 -11.01 15.62
C ALA A 151 6.28 -11.27 17.14
N LEU A 152 5.66 -10.36 17.91
CA LEU A 152 5.42 -10.57 19.34
C LEU A 152 4.53 -11.80 19.57
N GLY A 153 3.41 -11.93 18.85
CA GLY A 153 2.54 -13.09 18.93
C GLY A 153 3.27 -14.40 18.62
N MET A 154 4.12 -14.43 17.59
CA MET A 154 4.96 -15.59 17.26
C MET A 154 5.96 -15.90 18.38
N ALA A 155 6.62 -14.88 18.95
CA ALA A 155 7.58 -15.04 20.03
C ALA A 155 6.93 -15.58 21.29
N VAL A 156 5.74 -15.11 21.63
CA VAL A 156 4.93 -15.61 22.77
C VAL A 156 4.52 -17.07 22.53
N ALA A 157 4.02 -17.42 21.35
CA ALA A 157 3.66 -18.78 21.00
C ALA A 157 4.84 -19.75 21.12
N ARG A 158 6.04 -19.33 20.62
CA ARG A 158 7.30 -20.06 20.81
C ARG A 158 7.62 -20.25 22.29
N ASP A 159 7.53 -19.18 23.10
CA ASP A 159 7.87 -19.23 24.54
C ASP A 159 6.92 -20.18 25.29
N MET A 160 5.62 -20.17 24.93
CA MET A 160 4.61 -21.09 25.49
C MET A 160 4.89 -22.55 25.13
N SER A 161 5.39 -22.84 23.95
CA SER A 161 5.72 -24.20 23.51
C SER A 161 7.13 -24.66 23.95
N GLY A 162 7.91 -23.80 24.62
CA GLY A 162 9.29 -24.09 24.98
C GLY A 162 10.24 -24.14 23.78
N GLY A 163 9.86 -23.55 22.66
CA GLY A 163 10.65 -23.50 21.42
C GLY A 163 11.93 -22.67 21.55
N SER A 164 12.85 -22.90 20.63
CA SER A 164 14.17 -22.23 20.62
C SER A 164 14.42 -21.39 19.38
N GLU A 165 13.48 -21.38 18.43
CA GLU A 165 13.55 -20.63 17.18
C GLU A 165 13.59 -19.11 17.45
N HIS A 166 14.13 -18.37 16.48
CA HIS A 166 14.20 -16.92 16.55
C HIS A 166 13.07 -16.29 15.73
N VAL A 167 12.58 -15.15 16.22
CA VAL A 167 11.66 -14.29 15.49
C VAL A 167 12.36 -12.97 15.26
N VAL A 168 12.46 -12.55 13.99
CA VAL A 168 13.11 -11.32 13.55
C VAL A 168 12.10 -10.48 12.79
N ALA A 169 11.78 -9.30 13.32
CA ALA A 169 10.91 -8.33 12.67
C ALA A 169 11.74 -7.27 11.96
N LEU A 170 11.57 -7.09 10.65
CA LEU A 170 12.19 -6.01 9.87
C LEU A 170 11.16 -4.92 9.64
N CYS A 171 11.38 -3.75 10.28
CA CYS A 171 10.47 -2.61 10.23
C CYS A 171 11.18 -1.38 9.66
N GLY A 172 10.55 -0.68 8.72
CA GLY A 172 11.02 0.63 8.28
C GLY A 172 10.78 1.70 9.35
N ASP A 173 11.59 2.75 9.32
CA ASP A 173 11.49 3.90 10.22
C ASP A 173 10.10 4.56 10.20
N ALA A 174 9.46 4.66 9.04
CA ALA A 174 8.10 5.17 8.90
C ALA A 174 7.04 4.30 9.62
N ALA A 175 7.25 2.99 9.74
CA ALA A 175 6.33 2.10 10.46
C ALA A 175 6.24 2.43 11.96
N PHE A 176 7.28 3.04 12.53
CA PHE A 176 7.28 3.51 13.91
C PHE A 176 6.46 4.78 14.14
N THR A 177 5.92 5.41 13.11
CA THR A 177 4.95 6.51 13.26
C THR A 177 3.52 6.00 13.44
N ASN A 178 3.29 4.71 13.27
CA ASN A 178 1.98 4.07 13.37
C ASN A 178 1.65 3.71 14.83
N GLY A 179 0.40 3.93 15.26
CA GLY A 179 -0.07 3.67 16.61
C GLY A 179 0.10 2.22 17.05
N ILE A 180 -0.24 1.25 16.19
CA ILE A 180 -0.11 -0.19 16.48
C ILE A 180 1.35 -0.58 16.79
N SER A 181 2.33 0.07 16.17
CA SER A 181 3.74 -0.15 16.50
C SER A 181 4.07 0.23 17.95
N PHE A 182 3.50 1.33 18.47
CA PHE A 182 3.63 1.72 19.88
C PHE A 182 2.89 0.78 20.82
N GLU A 183 1.71 0.29 20.44
CA GLU A 183 1.00 -0.73 21.20
C GLU A 183 1.83 -2.01 21.33
N ALA A 184 2.49 -2.44 20.26
CA ALA A 184 3.41 -3.57 20.27
C ALA A 184 4.63 -3.31 21.17
N LEU A 185 5.31 -2.15 21.02
CA LEU A 185 6.47 -1.78 21.84
C LEU A 185 6.14 -1.81 23.33
N ASN A 186 4.96 -1.29 23.71
CA ASN A 186 4.50 -1.28 25.10
C ASN A 186 4.32 -2.70 25.69
N ASN A 187 4.18 -3.71 24.85
CA ASN A 187 3.91 -5.09 25.26
C ASN A 187 5.11 -6.03 25.12
N ILE A 188 6.08 -5.75 24.25
CA ILE A 188 7.18 -6.68 23.91
C ILE A 188 7.95 -7.13 25.15
N ALA A 189 8.47 -6.22 25.95
CA ALA A 189 9.34 -6.55 27.08
C ALA A 189 8.60 -7.26 28.22
N ALA A 190 7.27 -7.06 28.33
CA ALA A 190 6.44 -7.70 29.33
C ALA A 190 6.08 -9.15 28.95
N GLN A 191 6.02 -9.49 27.66
CA GLN A 191 5.43 -10.73 27.18
C GLN A 191 6.43 -11.74 26.63
N THR A 192 7.61 -11.31 26.15
CA THR A 192 8.63 -12.23 25.62
C THR A 192 10.03 -11.87 26.06
N LYS A 193 10.91 -12.89 26.13
CA LYS A 193 12.33 -12.70 26.47
C LYS A 193 13.24 -12.67 25.24
N ARG A 194 12.77 -13.07 24.06
CA ARG A 194 13.60 -13.19 22.86
C ARG A 194 12.81 -12.75 21.61
N LEU A 195 13.02 -11.52 21.21
CA LEU A 195 12.53 -10.96 19.94
C LEU A 195 13.61 -10.03 19.40
N ILE A 196 13.91 -10.13 18.11
CA ILE A 196 14.84 -9.24 17.43
C ILE A 196 14.02 -8.31 16.53
N VAL A 197 14.05 -7.02 16.84
CA VAL A 197 13.47 -5.97 16.01
C VAL A 197 14.61 -5.31 15.24
N VAL A 198 14.51 -5.24 13.93
CA VAL A 198 15.44 -4.55 13.05
C VAL A 198 14.74 -3.29 12.55
N LEU A 199 15.20 -2.13 13.03
CA LEU A 199 14.81 -0.83 12.53
C LEU A 199 15.68 -0.52 11.31
N ASN A 200 15.08 -0.54 10.12
CA ASN A 200 15.70 -0.14 8.86
C ASN A 200 15.43 1.35 8.64
N ASP A 201 16.40 2.19 9.00
CA ASP A 201 16.29 3.64 8.90
C ASP A 201 16.93 4.15 7.61
N ASN A 202 16.12 4.74 6.75
CA ASN A 202 16.56 5.39 5.52
C ASN A 202 15.95 6.78 5.33
N ALA A 203 15.28 7.31 6.36
CA ALA A 203 14.60 8.60 6.42
C ALA A 203 13.45 8.79 5.40
N TRP A 204 12.97 7.73 4.76
CA TRP A 204 11.97 7.76 3.72
C TRP A 204 10.88 6.69 3.89
N SER A 205 9.61 7.14 3.77
CA SER A 205 8.48 6.28 3.43
C SER A 205 8.22 6.31 1.91
N ILE A 206 6.99 6.61 1.49
CA ILE A 206 6.68 7.03 0.10
C ILE A 206 7.28 8.43 -0.15
N ASP A 207 7.17 9.35 0.82
CA ASP A 207 7.85 10.66 0.86
C ASP A 207 8.80 10.72 2.06
N LYS A 208 9.40 11.89 2.34
CA LYS A 208 10.17 12.10 3.57
C LYS A 208 9.29 11.89 4.79
N ASN A 209 9.80 11.17 5.77
CA ASN A 209 9.09 10.96 7.03
C ASN A 209 8.79 12.27 7.74
N VAL A 210 7.64 12.33 8.41
CA VAL A 210 7.15 13.53 9.10
C VAL A 210 6.99 13.27 10.59
N GLY A 211 6.94 14.35 11.38
CA GLY A 211 6.65 14.33 12.81
C GLY A 211 7.87 14.11 13.71
N ALA A 212 7.65 14.17 15.02
CA ALA A 212 8.69 14.17 16.04
C ALA A 212 9.53 12.87 16.05
N ILE A 213 8.94 11.74 15.71
CA ILE A 213 9.67 10.45 15.64
C ILE A 213 10.67 10.47 14.49
N ALA A 214 10.29 11.00 13.32
CA ALA A 214 11.21 11.15 12.19
C ALA A 214 12.36 12.12 12.54
N GLU A 215 12.07 13.22 13.23
CA GLU A 215 13.10 14.13 13.73
C GLU A 215 14.01 13.47 14.77
N TYR A 216 13.47 12.62 15.62
CA TYR A 216 14.23 11.85 16.60
C TYR A 216 15.25 10.93 15.92
N PHE A 217 14.82 10.14 14.91
CA PHE A 217 15.73 9.30 14.14
C PHE A 217 16.77 10.13 13.38
N HIS A 218 16.37 11.23 12.76
CA HIS A 218 17.29 12.13 12.08
C HIS A 218 18.38 12.69 13.01
N LYS A 219 18.01 13.08 14.25
CA LYS A 219 18.97 13.53 15.27
C LYS A 219 19.95 12.43 15.67
N ILE A 220 19.50 11.17 15.73
CA ILE A 220 20.39 10.03 16.00
C ILE A 220 21.45 9.90 14.90
N VAL A 221 21.02 9.91 13.64
CA VAL A 221 21.90 9.72 12.48
C VAL A 221 22.88 10.87 12.28
N THR A 222 22.45 12.11 12.56
CA THR A 222 23.26 13.32 12.33
C THR A 222 24.14 13.72 13.50
N ASN A 223 24.08 13.01 14.64
CA ASN A 223 24.89 13.34 15.82
C ASN A 223 26.39 13.02 15.57
N PRO A 224 27.31 14.04 15.64
CA PRO A 224 28.72 13.84 15.33
C PRO A 224 29.42 12.86 16.28
N THR A 225 28.98 12.76 17.54
CA THR A 225 29.51 11.82 18.53
C THR A 225 29.22 10.37 18.15
N ILE A 226 28.04 10.14 17.54
CA ILE A 226 27.59 8.82 17.08
C ILE A 226 28.29 8.46 15.77
N ALA A 227 28.44 9.40 14.83
CA ALA A 227 29.18 9.20 13.59
C ALA A 227 30.64 8.81 13.85
N GLY A 228 31.30 9.47 14.81
CA GLY A 228 32.67 9.12 15.19
C GLY A 228 32.83 7.76 15.91
N LEU A 229 31.79 7.27 16.58
CA LEU A 229 31.73 5.91 17.13
C LEU A 229 31.56 4.86 16.02
N HIS A 230 30.80 5.19 15.00
CA HIS A 230 30.55 4.36 13.82
C HIS A 230 31.86 4.05 13.05
N ASP A 231 32.65 5.09 12.73
CA ASP A 231 33.92 4.94 12.00
C ASP A 231 34.97 4.15 12.79
N ARG A 232 35.00 4.35 14.12
CA ARG A 232 35.88 3.61 15.02
C ARG A 232 35.47 2.15 15.20
N ALA A 233 34.16 1.87 15.19
CA ALA A 233 33.63 0.52 15.29
C ALA A 233 33.96 -0.32 14.05
N ALA A 234 33.77 0.25 12.86
CA ALA A 234 34.11 -0.40 11.59
C ALA A 234 35.60 -0.77 11.53
N GLY A 235 36.50 0.15 11.88
CA GLY A 235 37.95 -0.09 11.89
C GLY A 235 38.44 -1.08 12.98
N LEU A 236 37.72 -1.22 14.09
CA LEU A 236 38.02 -2.18 15.14
C LEU A 236 37.58 -3.60 14.79
N ILE A 237 36.45 -3.73 14.09
CA ILE A 237 35.92 -5.04 13.67
C ILE A 237 36.77 -5.65 12.57
N GLU A 238 37.26 -4.84 11.62
CA GLU A 238 38.24 -5.29 10.62
C GLU A 238 39.53 -5.81 11.25
N ARG A 239 39.94 -5.24 12.40
CA ARG A 239 41.19 -5.60 13.08
C ARG A 239 41.09 -6.72 14.12
N PHE A 240 39.96 -6.88 14.82
CA PHE A 240 39.87 -7.70 16.04
C PHE A 240 38.70 -8.70 16.10
N GLY A 241 37.85 -8.79 15.10
CA GLY A 241 36.75 -9.75 15.03
C GLY A 241 35.74 -9.62 16.20
N GLY A 242 35.05 -10.70 16.54
CA GLY A 242 33.93 -10.72 17.51
C GLY A 242 34.21 -10.20 18.94
N LYS A 243 35.48 -9.95 19.33
CA LYS A 243 35.82 -9.22 20.58
C LYS A 243 35.54 -7.73 20.45
N ALA A 244 35.61 -7.16 19.25
CA ALA A 244 35.36 -5.75 19.00
C ALA A 244 33.85 -5.42 19.04
N VAL A 245 32.97 -6.32 18.60
CA VAL A 245 31.51 -6.14 18.71
C VAL A 245 31.10 -6.01 20.18
N ARG A 246 31.66 -6.84 21.06
CA ARG A 246 31.42 -6.72 22.52
C ARG A 246 31.92 -5.40 23.11
N HIS A 247 33.02 -4.89 22.61
CA HIS A 247 33.58 -3.60 23.08
C HIS A 247 32.74 -2.42 22.58
N VAL A 248 32.24 -2.45 21.36
CA VAL A 248 31.36 -1.44 20.78
C VAL A 248 29.98 -1.47 21.44
N ALA A 249 29.41 -2.64 21.66
CA ALA A 249 28.14 -2.80 22.39
C ALA A 249 28.27 -2.23 23.82
N ARG A 250 29.38 -2.52 24.53
CA ARG A 250 29.63 -1.99 25.87
C ARG A 250 29.86 -0.48 25.88
N LYS A 251 30.56 0.09 24.89
CA LYS A 251 30.74 1.55 24.79
C LYS A 251 29.45 2.27 24.38
N ALA A 252 28.61 1.68 23.56
CA ALA A 252 27.26 2.20 23.28
C ALA A 252 26.39 2.20 24.54
N GLU A 253 26.47 1.15 25.35
CA GLU A 253 25.82 1.06 26.67
C GLU A 253 26.37 2.06 27.69
N GLU A 254 27.70 2.30 27.72
CA GLU A 254 28.35 3.29 28.58
C GLU A 254 28.07 4.74 28.14
N ALA A 255 27.99 5.00 26.82
CA ALA A 255 27.64 6.31 26.29
C ALA A 255 26.14 6.64 26.50
N ALA A 256 25.27 5.63 26.52
CA ALA A 256 23.85 5.79 26.86
C ALA A 256 23.63 6.18 28.33
N LYS A 257 24.54 5.83 29.23
CA LYS A 257 24.43 6.15 30.68
C LYS A 257 24.83 7.59 31.06
N GLY A 258 25.35 8.37 30.12
CA GLY A 258 25.91 9.70 30.44
C GLY A 258 25.25 10.91 29.76
N LEU A 259 24.43 10.74 28.75
CA LEU A 259 23.71 11.80 28.03
C LEU A 259 22.48 11.17 27.39
N ILE A 260 21.45 11.94 27.09
CA ILE A 260 20.24 11.49 26.35
C ILE A 260 20.69 10.67 25.12
N GLY A 261 20.75 9.34 25.29
CA GLY A 261 21.31 8.42 24.30
C GLY A 261 20.33 8.15 23.15
N PRO A 262 20.82 7.77 21.96
CA PRO A 262 19.99 7.55 20.77
C PRO A 262 18.93 6.44 20.91
N GLY A 263 19.12 5.52 21.85
CA GLY A 263 18.22 4.40 22.09
C GLY A 263 17.25 4.56 23.26
N MET A 264 17.30 5.68 23.97
CA MET A 264 16.59 5.86 25.24
C MET A 264 15.09 5.58 25.13
N LEU A 265 14.44 6.00 24.06
CA LEU A 265 13.03 5.70 23.82
C LEU A 265 12.74 4.19 23.86
N PHE A 266 13.54 3.40 23.19
CA PHE A 266 13.35 1.94 23.10
C PHE A 266 13.76 1.23 24.39
N GLU A 267 14.77 1.75 25.09
CA GLU A 267 15.21 1.23 26.39
C GLU A 267 14.15 1.46 27.47
N GLU A 268 13.42 2.57 27.43
CA GLU A 268 12.27 2.82 28.31
C GLU A 268 11.12 1.83 28.04
N PHE A 269 10.95 1.35 26.79
CA PHE A 269 10.05 0.24 26.47
C PHE A 269 10.64 -1.14 26.82
N GLY A 270 11.84 -1.20 27.42
CA GLY A 270 12.47 -2.45 27.87
C GLY A 270 13.18 -3.24 26.77
N LEU A 271 13.40 -2.66 25.58
CA LEU A 271 14.21 -3.27 24.53
C LEU A 271 15.68 -2.83 24.67
N SER A 272 16.62 -3.76 24.51
CA SER A 272 18.02 -3.38 24.43
C SER A 272 18.34 -2.80 23.06
N TYR A 273 18.79 -1.58 23.01
CA TYR A 273 19.15 -0.89 21.77
C TYR A 273 20.57 -1.19 21.32
N PHE A 274 20.74 -1.51 20.03
CA PHE A 274 22.03 -1.73 19.36
C PHE A 274 22.08 -0.88 18.09
N GLY A 275 23.05 -0.02 17.97
CA GLY A 275 23.22 0.83 16.80
C GLY A 275 23.38 2.32 17.15
N PRO A 276 23.20 3.23 16.17
CA PRO A 276 23.01 2.91 14.76
C PRO A 276 24.26 2.28 14.13
N LEU A 277 24.07 1.41 13.13
CA LEU A 277 25.17 0.82 12.36
C LEU A 277 24.89 0.89 10.86
N ASP A 278 25.96 0.79 10.06
CA ASP A 278 25.85 0.74 8.59
C ASP A 278 25.16 -0.55 8.14
N GLY A 279 23.94 -0.40 7.62
CA GLY A 279 23.12 -1.48 7.09
C GLY A 279 23.61 -2.05 5.75
N HIS A 280 24.73 -1.54 5.21
CA HIS A 280 25.39 -2.03 4.03
C HIS A 280 26.75 -2.69 4.32
N ASN A 281 27.21 -2.68 5.56
CA ASN A 281 28.42 -3.37 5.96
C ASN A 281 28.10 -4.83 6.32
N LEU A 282 28.19 -5.71 5.34
CA LEU A 282 27.82 -7.12 5.46
C LEU A 282 28.59 -7.87 6.57
N PRO A 283 29.92 -7.76 6.71
CA PRO A 283 30.65 -8.37 7.83
C PRO A 283 30.15 -7.92 9.20
N LEU A 284 29.92 -6.61 9.37
CA LEU A 284 29.40 -6.01 10.61
C LEU A 284 28.00 -6.54 10.93
N LEU A 285 27.11 -6.59 9.96
CA LEU A 285 25.75 -7.11 10.11
C LEU A 285 25.76 -8.57 10.56
N ILE A 286 26.55 -9.41 9.90
CA ILE A 286 26.67 -10.84 10.23
C ILE A 286 27.15 -11.05 11.67
N GLU A 287 28.21 -10.38 12.08
CA GLU A 287 28.73 -10.51 13.46
C GLU A 287 27.75 -9.95 14.48
N THR A 288 27.06 -8.86 14.16
CA THR A 288 26.01 -8.30 15.02
C THR A 288 24.84 -9.29 15.16
N PHE A 289 24.30 -9.84 14.09
CA PHE A 289 23.23 -10.83 14.19
C PHE A 289 23.64 -12.10 14.93
N LYS A 290 24.87 -12.60 14.75
CA LYS A 290 25.41 -13.71 15.54
C LYS A 290 25.46 -13.39 17.04
N PHE A 291 25.77 -12.14 17.39
CA PHE A 291 25.73 -11.68 18.77
C PHE A 291 24.30 -11.56 19.30
N LEU A 292 23.39 -10.94 18.54
CA LEU A 292 21.98 -10.77 18.91
C LEU A 292 21.25 -12.09 19.05
N LYS A 293 21.56 -13.09 18.20
CA LYS A 293 21.03 -14.45 18.28
C LYS A 293 21.25 -15.12 19.65
N LYS A 294 22.25 -14.68 20.39
CA LYS A 294 22.60 -15.20 21.73
C LYS A 294 21.96 -14.45 22.88
N GLN A 295 21.25 -13.35 22.61
CA GLN A 295 20.62 -12.55 23.66
C GLN A 295 19.35 -13.25 24.19
N ASN A 296 19.11 -13.12 25.48
CA ASN A 296 17.92 -13.63 26.15
C ASN A 296 17.03 -12.49 26.66
N LYS A 297 16.88 -11.46 25.85
CA LYS A 297 16.02 -10.28 26.08
C LYS A 297 15.60 -9.70 24.72
N PRO A 298 14.49 -8.98 24.64
CA PRO A 298 14.12 -8.28 23.41
C PRO A 298 15.17 -7.25 23.03
N VAL A 299 15.51 -7.21 21.76
CA VAL A 299 16.55 -6.30 21.23
C VAL A 299 16.03 -5.52 20.04
N LEU A 300 16.48 -4.27 19.90
CA LEU A 300 16.28 -3.47 18.71
C LEU A 300 17.64 -3.16 18.08
N LEU A 301 17.81 -3.61 16.84
CA LEU A 301 18.94 -3.29 15.98
C LEU A 301 18.57 -2.12 15.09
N HIS A 302 19.26 -0.98 15.23
CA HIS A 302 19.08 0.16 14.35
C HIS A 302 20.11 0.12 13.22
N ALA A 303 19.67 -0.15 12.00
CA ALA A 303 20.48 -0.20 10.80
C ALA A 303 20.16 0.98 9.88
N ILE A 304 21.18 1.76 9.51
CA ILE A 304 21.05 2.87 8.56
C ILE A 304 21.28 2.33 7.16
N THR A 305 20.33 2.54 6.27
CA THR A 305 20.41 2.08 4.88
C THR A 305 20.16 3.23 3.89
N GLN A 306 20.48 2.98 2.62
CA GLN A 306 20.26 3.93 1.54
C GLN A 306 19.23 3.35 0.55
N LYS A 307 18.03 3.91 0.55
CA LYS A 307 16.97 3.57 -0.40
C LYS A 307 17.43 3.82 -1.84
N GLY A 308 17.35 2.81 -2.70
CA GLY A 308 17.79 2.91 -4.10
C GLY A 308 19.29 2.70 -4.32
N ARG A 309 20.04 2.17 -3.32
CA ARG A 309 21.48 1.92 -3.41
C ARG A 309 21.86 1.11 -4.65
N GLY A 310 22.91 1.57 -5.34
CA GLY A 310 23.43 0.92 -6.56
C GLY A 310 22.66 1.27 -7.84
N PHE A 311 21.61 2.11 -7.77
CA PHE A 311 20.86 2.54 -8.94
C PHE A 311 20.69 4.06 -8.94
N GLN A 312 21.50 4.75 -9.74
CA GLN A 312 21.58 6.23 -9.75
C GLN A 312 20.22 6.91 -9.95
N PRO A 313 19.34 6.48 -10.90
CA PRO A 313 18.02 7.08 -11.04
C PRO A 313 17.17 7.01 -9.77
N ALA A 314 17.28 5.91 -9.00
CA ALA A 314 16.53 5.74 -7.75
C ALA A 314 17.09 6.60 -6.61
N LEU A 315 18.40 6.87 -6.58
CA LEU A 315 19.03 7.77 -5.62
C LEU A 315 18.61 9.23 -5.84
N GLU A 316 18.48 9.65 -7.10
CA GLU A 316 18.09 11.01 -7.46
C GLU A 316 16.57 11.27 -7.31
N LYS A 317 15.74 10.27 -7.63
CA LYS A 317 14.27 10.37 -7.65
C LYS A 317 13.62 9.38 -6.68
N GLN A 318 14.04 9.37 -5.42
CA GLN A 318 13.65 8.35 -4.41
C GLN A 318 12.13 8.16 -4.26
N LYS A 319 11.34 9.23 -4.40
CA LYS A 319 9.87 9.16 -4.40
C LYS A 319 9.34 8.30 -5.55
N LYS A 320 9.80 8.57 -6.78
CA LYS A 320 9.37 7.85 -7.98
C LYS A 320 9.67 6.35 -7.86
N PHE A 321 10.84 6.01 -7.31
CA PHE A 321 11.32 4.64 -7.18
C PHE A 321 10.89 3.91 -5.90
N HIS A 322 9.98 4.51 -5.11
CA HIS A 322 9.34 3.75 -4.03
C HIS A 322 8.47 2.62 -4.60
N GLY A 323 7.61 2.93 -5.58
CA GLY A 323 6.79 1.95 -6.30
C GLY A 323 6.37 2.56 -7.64
N LEU A 324 6.71 1.89 -8.74
CA LEU A 324 6.43 2.39 -10.08
C LEU A 324 6.04 1.24 -11.03
N GLY A 325 5.42 1.60 -12.16
CA GLY A 325 5.20 0.69 -13.28
C GLY A 325 6.50 0.32 -14.01
N PRO A 326 6.41 -0.44 -15.10
CA PRO A 326 7.55 -0.77 -15.95
C PRO A 326 8.31 0.50 -16.38
N TYR A 327 9.64 0.40 -16.41
CA TYR A 327 10.53 1.52 -16.70
C TYR A 327 11.74 1.09 -17.54
N ASP A 328 12.42 2.04 -18.15
CA ASP A 328 13.69 1.81 -18.82
C ASP A 328 14.80 1.61 -17.78
N PRO A 329 15.53 0.48 -17.78
CA PRO A 329 16.52 0.16 -16.73
C PRO A 329 17.76 1.06 -16.76
N GLU A 330 18.07 1.75 -17.87
CA GLU A 330 19.22 2.66 -17.97
C GLU A 330 18.86 4.07 -17.48
N THR A 331 17.70 4.59 -17.91
CA THR A 331 17.30 5.98 -17.65
C THR A 331 16.35 6.12 -16.46
N GLY A 332 15.69 5.03 -16.05
CA GLY A 332 14.65 5.03 -15.04
C GLY A 332 13.34 5.71 -15.47
N GLU A 333 13.17 6.01 -16.78
CA GLU A 333 11.97 6.68 -17.27
C GLU A 333 10.81 5.70 -17.49
N THR A 334 9.59 6.13 -17.12
CA THR A 334 8.34 5.38 -17.30
C THR A 334 7.59 5.94 -18.50
N LYS A 335 6.79 5.11 -19.18
CA LYS A 335 5.92 5.59 -20.26
C LYS A 335 4.80 6.45 -19.66
N ALA A 336 4.67 7.69 -20.11
CA ALA A 336 3.56 8.56 -19.75
C ALA A 336 2.28 8.13 -20.48
N THR A 337 1.14 8.14 -19.81
CA THR A 337 -0.17 7.79 -20.40
C THR A 337 -0.81 8.96 -21.13
N GLY A 338 -0.38 10.18 -20.90
CA GLY A 338 -0.93 11.41 -21.52
C GLY A 338 -2.31 11.83 -21.00
N GLN A 339 -2.99 11.01 -20.21
CA GLN A 339 -4.27 11.32 -19.56
C GLN A 339 -4.08 11.55 -18.06
N LYS A 340 -4.88 12.45 -17.49
CA LYS A 340 -4.91 12.68 -16.04
C LYS A 340 -5.57 11.50 -15.31
N THR A 341 -5.01 11.18 -14.16
CA THR A 341 -5.59 10.20 -13.24
C THR A 341 -6.72 10.79 -12.41
N TYR A 342 -7.57 9.94 -11.84
CA TYR A 342 -8.59 10.39 -10.88
C TYR A 342 -7.96 11.14 -9.69
N SER A 343 -6.81 10.71 -9.21
CA SER A 343 -6.09 11.39 -8.12
C SER A 343 -5.68 12.82 -8.51
N GLU A 344 -5.23 13.05 -9.75
CA GLU A 344 -4.90 14.40 -10.25
C GLU A 344 -6.15 15.26 -10.40
N ILE A 345 -7.25 14.70 -10.94
CA ILE A 345 -8.55 15.41 -11.02
C ILE A 345 -9.07 15.78 -9.63
N PHE A 346 -8.99 14.86 -8.66
CA PHE A 346 -9.30 15.11 -7.26
C PHE A 346 -8.49 16.31 -6.72
N ALA A 347 -7.16 16.26 -6.84
CA ALA A 347 -6.29 17.29 -6.28
C ALA A 347 -6.49 18.66 -6.94
N GLU A 348 -6.64 18.73 -8.27
CA GLU A 348 -6.95 19.96 -8.99
C GLU A 348 -8.30 20.54 -8.59
N SER A 349 -9.33 19.69 -8.43
CA SER A 349 -10.65 20.09 -7.96
C SER A 349 -10.59 20.62 -6.53
N LEU A 350 -9.83 19.95 -5.65
CA LEU A 350 -9.66 20.40 -4.27
C LEU A 350 -8.93 21.75 -4.19
N VAL A 351 -7.95 21.98 -5.05
CA VAL A 351 -7.28 23.29 -5.16
C VAL A 351 -8.29 24.38 -5.53
N LYS A 352 -9.12 24.16 -6.56
CA LYS A 352 -10.16 25.13 -6.98
C LYS A 352 -11.15 25.43 -5.84
N LEU A 353 -11.58 24.39 -5.09
CA LEU A 353 -12.45 24.58 -3.93
C LEU A 353 -11.76 25.40 -2.83
N ALA A 354 -10.48 25.15 -2.58
CA ALA A 354 -9.69 25.86 -1.59
C ALA A 354 -9.35 27.31 -2.00
N ASP A 355 -9.24 27.60 -3.30
CA ASP A 355 -9.08 28.96 -3.80
C ASP A 355 -10.34 29.81 -3.52
N GLY A 356 -11.51 29.19 -3.58
CA GLY A 356 -12.80 29.84 -3.31
C GLY A 356 -13.27 29.79 -1.85
N ASN A 357 -12.65 28.97 -1.00
CA ASN A 357 -13.09 28.76 0.38
C ASN A 357 -11.89 28.50 1.31
N ASP A 358 -11.61 29.43 2.21
CA ASP A 358 -10.47 29.38 3.15
C ASP A 358 -10.64 28.33 4.27
N LYS A 359 -11.83 27.74 4.40
CA LYS A 359 -12.12 26.66 5.35
C LYS A 359 -11.77 25.26 4.83
N VAL A 360 -11.48 25.10 3.53
CA VAL A 360 -11.08 23.81 2.95
C VAL A 360 -9.66 23.45 3.40
N VAL A 361 -9.52 22.24 3.93
CA VAL A 361 -8.26 21.68 4.45
C VAL A 361 -8.01 20.32 3.83
N ALA A 362 -6.77 20.03 3.43
CA ALA A 362 -6.35 18.74 2.89
C ALA A 362 -5.53 17.95 3.92
N ILE A 363 -5.89 16.69 4.13
CA ILE A 363 -5.21 15.77 5.06
C ILE A 363 -4.87 14.48 4.31
N THR A 364 -3.68 13.92 4.53
CA THR A 364 -3.31 12.59 4.06
C THR A 364 -2.47 11.86 5.11
N ALA A 365 -2.32 10.55 4.97
CA ALA A 365 -1.55 9.68 5.85
C ALA A 365 -0.37 9.05 5.08
N ALA A 366 0.73 9.79 4.93
CA ALA A 366 1.96 9.41 4.22
C ALA A 366 1.78 9.11 2.71
N MET A 367 0.70 9.60 2.09
CA MET A 367 0.35 9.32 0.69
C MET A 367 0.25 10.57 -0.20
N PRO A 368 1.10 11.61 -0.06
CA PRO A 368 0.90 12.86 -0.82
C PRO A 368 0.96 12.65 -2.34
N ASN A 369 1.91 11.87 -2.84
CA ASN A 369 2.03 11.56 -4.27
C ASN A 369 0.89 10.66 -4.76
N GLY A 370 0.57 9.64 -3.99
CA GLY A 370 -0.44 8.66 -4.38
C GLY A 370 -1.85 9.23 -4.46
N THR A 371 -2.14 10.28 -3.67
CA THR A 371 -3.39 11.05 -3.69
C THR A 371 -3.26 12.35 -4.50
N ALA A 372 -2.12 12.59 -5.14
CA ALA A 372 -1.76 13.81 -5.86
C ALA A 372 -1.86 15.12 -5.03
N LEU A 373 -1.87 15.04 -3.70
CA LEU A 373 -1.92 16.23 -2.83
C LEU A 373 -0.64 17.06 -2.86
N ASP A 374 0.43 16.59 -3.51
CA ASP A 374 1.59 17.43 -3.88
C ASP A 374 1.19 18.62 -4.76
N LEU A 375 0.07 18.54 -5.51
CA LEU A 375 -0.47 19.66 -6.27
C LEU A 375 -1.14 20.69 -5.37
N PHE A 376 -1.71 20.27 -4.24
CA PHE A 376 -2.36 21.14 -3.25
C PHE A 376 -1.35 21.82 -2.34
N ARG A 377 -0.37 21.08 -1.83
CA ARG A 377 0.62 21.55 -0.83
C ARG A 377 1.31 22.86 -1.19
N PRO A 378 1.86 23.07 -2.41
CA PRO A 378 2.55 24.32 -2.75
C PRO A 378 1.62 25.54 -2.84
N LYS A 379 0.33 25.33 -3.14
CA LYS A 379 -0.67 26.40 -3.25
C LYS A 379 -1.26 26.80 -1.90
N HIS A 380 -1.50 25.82 -1.02
CA HIS A 380 -2.13 25.99 0.29
C HIS A 380 -1.33 25.35 1.43
N PRO A 381 -0.05 25.71 1.65
CA PRO A 381 0.84 25.00 2.58
C PRO A 381 0.39 25.03 4.04
N LYS A 382 -0.39 26.04 4.46
CA LYS A 382 -0.94 26.16 5.82
C LYS A 382 -2.23 25.36 6.04
N ARG A 383 -2.80 24.82 4.98
CA ARG A 383 -4.06 24.04 4.99
C ARG A 383 -3.84 22.61 4.48
N TYR A 384 -2.57 22.18 4.40
CA TYR A 384 -2.15 20.84 4.05
C TYR A 384 -1.49 20.17 5.25
N PHE A 385 -1.91 18.95 5.54
CA PHE A 385 -1.37 18.14 6.63
C PHE A 385 -1.09 16.71 6.15
N ASP A 386 0.15 16.28 6.31
CA ASP A 386 0.55 14.88 6.22
C ASP A 386 0.84 14.41 7.64
N VAL A 387 0.11 13.42 8.11
CA VAL A 387 0.19 12.93 9.49
C VAL A 387 1.11 11.72 9.67
N GLY A 388 1.80 11.29 8.59
CA GLY A 388 2.54 10.04 8.58
C GLY A 388 1.62 8.83 8.40
N ILE A 389 2.13 7.62 8.63
CA ILE A 389 1.31 6.39 8.52
C ILE A 389 0.44 6.27 9.78
N ALA A 390 -0.62 7.04 9.83
CA ALA A 390 -1.48 7.16 11.01
C ALA A 390 -2.92 7.51 10.59
N GLU A 391 -3.60 6.57 9.94
CA GLU A 391 -4.93 6.76 9.35
C GLU A 391 -6.00 7.06 10.43
N GLU A 392 -5.94 6.40 11.58
CA GLU A 392 -6.82 6.63 12.72
C GLU A 392 -6.67 8.07 13.23
N HIS A 393 -5.42 8.53 13.37
CA HIS A 393 -5.13 9.92 13.75
C HIS A 393 -5.62 10.91 12.69
N ALA A 394 -5.45 10.60 11.40
CA ALA A 394 -5.93 11.46 10.30
C ALA A 394 -7.44 11.73 10.42
N VAL A 395 -8.23 10.70 10.71
CA VAL A 395 -9.69 10.80 10.83
C VAL A 395 -10.09 11.62 12.08
N ILE A 396 -9.49 11.33 13.25
CA ILE A 396 -9.78 12.09 14.48
C ILE A 396 -9.31 13.55 14.35
N PHE A 397 -8.15 13.78 13.73
CA PHE A 397 -7.63 15.12 13.46
C PHE A 397 -8.56 15.90 12.55
N ALA A 398 -9.09 15.27 11.48
CA ALA A 398 -10.11 15.85 10.62
C ALA A 398 -11.38 16.18 11.40
N ALA A 399 -11.86 15.27 12.27
CA ALA A 399 -13.01 15.51 13.14
C ALA A 399 -12.79 16.74 14.04
N GLY A 400 -11.63 16.83 14.70
CA GLY A 400 -11.28 17.98 15.53
C GLY A 400 -11.26 19.30 14.76
N ILE A 401 -10.72 19.31 13.53
CA ILE A 401 -10.73 20.48 12.64
C ILE A 401 -12.16 20.86 12.25
N ALA A 402 -13.00 19.88 11.92
CA ALA A 402 -14.39 20.10 11.53
C ALA A 402 -15.22 20.75 12.66
N THR A 403 -14.97 20.42 13.95
CA THR A 403 -15.66 21.08 15.09
C THR A 403 -15.39 22.58 15.19
N LYS A 404 -14.36 23.08 14.49
CA LYS A 404 -14.00 24.51 14.43
C LYS A 404 -14.51 25.20 13.17
N GLY A 405 -15.42 24.56 12.43
CA GLY A 405 -16.08 25.13 11.26
C GLY A 405 -15.21 25.10 9.99
N TYR A 406 -14.18 24.23 9.94
CA TYR A 406 -13.44 23.93 8.73
C TYR A 406 -14.04 22.72 8.00
N LYS A 407 -13.69 22.58 6.73
CA LYS A 407 -14.11 21.47 5.86
C LYS A 407 -12.92 20.62 5.48
N PRO A 408 -12.55 19.61 6.29
CA PRO A 408 -11.41 18.75 5.99
C PRO A 408 -11.77 17.71 4.92
N PHE A 409 -10.90 17.60 3.91
CA PHE A 409 -10.86 16.55 2.92
C PHE A 409 -9.73 15.60 3.28
N CYS A 410 -10.07 14.40 3.74
CA CYS A 410 -9.14 13.38 4.22
C CYS A 410 -8.92 12.36 3.10
N ALA A 411 -7.78 12.45 2.39
CA ALA A 411 -7.44 11.62 1.26
C ALA A 411 -6.58 10.43 1.67
N ILE A 412 -7.16 9.25 1.67
CA ILE A 412 -6.56 7.97 2.08
C ILE A 412 -6.99 6.90 1.08
N TYR A 413 -6.11 5.93 0.77
CA TYR A 413 -6.49 4.80 -0.06
C TYR A 413 -7.62 4.00 0.59
N SER A 414 -8.57 3.53 -0.21
CA SER A 414 -9.74 2.79 0.28
C SER A 414 -9.34 1.63 1.21
N THR A 415 -8.37 0.82 0.82
CA THR A 415 -7.90 -0.31 1.64
C THR A 415 -7.28 0.14 2.98
N PHE A 416 -6.56 1.28 3.02
CA PHE A 416 -5.93 1.77 4.24
C PHE A 416 -6.92 2.46 5.18
N LEU A 417 -8.00 3.04 4.64
CA LEU A 417 -9.06 3.65 5.45
C LEU A 417 -9.81 2.63 6.33
N GLN A 418 -9.76 1.33 6.00
CA GLN A 418 -10.30 0.25 6.86
C GLN A 418 -9.76 0.33 8.29
N ARG A 419 -8.50 0.78 8.46
CA ARG A 419 -7.84 0.92 9.77
C ARG A 419 -8.55 1.93 10.68
N ALA A 420 -9.18 2.95 10.09
CA ALA A 420 -9.86 4.03 10.80
C ALA A 420 -11.39 3.87 10.86
N PHE A 421 -11.91 2.64 10.70
CA PHE A 421 -13.36 2.40 10.68
C PHE A 421 -14.04 2.81 11.98
N ASP A 422 -13.46 2.49 13.14
CA ASP A 422 -14.00 2.91 14.44
C ASP A 422 -14.08 4.45 14.55
N GLN A 423 -13.04 5.15 14.14
CA GLN A 423 -12.96 6.62 14.19
C GLN A 423 -13.97 7.28 13.23
N ILE A 424 -14.24 6.65 12.08
CA ILE A 424 -15.30 7.10 11.17
C ILE A 424 -16.66 6.99 11.86
N VAL A 425 -16.94 5.86 12.51
CA VAL A 425 -18.22 5.63 13.21
C VAL A 425 -18.37 6.56 14.41
N HIS A 426 -17.42 6.48 15.35
CA HIS A 426 -17.50 7.10 16.67
C HIS A 426 -17.20 8.61 16.64
N ASP A 427 -16.07 8.99 16.01
CA ASP A 427 -15.58 10.37 16.12
C ASP A 427 -16.16 11.31 15.07
N VAL A 428 -16.62 10.77 13.93
CA VAL A 428 -17.16 11.59 12.83
C VAL A 428 -18.66 11.41 12.65
N CYS A 429 -19.12 10.21 12.34
CA CYS A 429 -20.52 9.99 11.93
C CYS A 429 -21.51 10.08 13.08
N LEU A 430 -21.17 9.58 14.28
CA LEU A 430 -22.00 9.71 15.47
C LEU A 430 -22.24 11.19 15.83
N GLN A 431 -21.22 12.02 15.63
CA GLN A 431 -21.28 13.46 15.88
C GLN A 431 -21.77 14.28 14.66
N ASN A 432 -22.05 13.62 13.54
CA ASN A 432 -22.46 14.23 12.27
C ASN A 432 -21.52 15.35 11.80
N LEU A 433 -20.19 15.15 11.92
CA LEU A 433 -19.20 16.17 11.56
C LEU A 433 -18.95 16.21 10.05
N PRO A 434 -18.78 17.40 9.45
CA PRO A 434 -18.67 17.57 8.00
C PRO A 434 -17.26 17.22 7.46
N VAL A 435 -16.79 16.00 7.72
CA VAL A 435 -15.54 15.45 7.19
C VAL A 435 -15.80 14.78 5.83
N VAL A 436 -14.92 15.02 4.86
CA VAL A 436 -14.98 14.41 3.54
C VAL A 436 -13.86 13.37 3.42
N PHE A 437 -14.21 12.10 3.34
CA PHE A 437 -13.29 10.98 3.10
C PHE A 437 -13.12 10.80 1.59
N CYS A 438 -11.94 11.09 1.05
CA CYS A 438 -11.61 10.91 -0.36
C CYS A 438 -10.85 9.60 -0.51
N MET A 439 -11.58 8.55 -0.91
CA MET A 439 -11.07 7.18 -0.97
C MET A 439 -10.50 6.89 -2.35
N ASP A 440 -9.19 7.10 -2.46
CA ASP A 440 -8.45 6.75 -3.67
C ASP A 440 -8.30 5.22 -3.78
N ARG A 441 -8.22 4.69 -4.98
CA ARG A 441 -8.11 3.23 -5.26
C ARG A 441 -9.30 2.42 -4.77
N GLY A 442 -10.51 2.98 -4.84
CA GLY A 442 -11.74 2.21 -4.67
C GLY A 442 -11.92 1.21 -5.81
N GLY A 443 -12.19 -0.05 -5.51
CA GLY A 443 -12.21 -1.14 -6.47
C GLY A 443 -10.85 -1.84 -6.59
N LEU A 444 -10.57 -2.48 -7.72
CA LEU A 444 -9.31 -3.16 -7.95
C LEU A 444 -8.13 -2.18 -8.04
N SER A 445 -7.08 -2.46 -7.26
CA SER A 445 -5.79 -1.78 -7.39
C SER A 445 -4.84 -2.42 -8.42
N GLY A 446 -5.19 -3.61 -8.91
CA GLY A 446 -4.44 -4.32 -9.94
C GLY A 446 -3.20 -5.05 -9.40
N ASP A 447 -2.01 -4.64 -9.83
CA ASP A 447 -0.76 -5.36 -9.61
C ASP A 447 -0.32 -5.46 -8.13
N ASP A 448 -0.87 -4.62 -7.24
CA ASP A 448 -0.56 -4.65 -5.80
C ASP A 448 -1.35 -5.75 -5.05
N GLY A 449 -2.39 -6.29 -5.66
CA GLY A 449 -3.09 -7.47 -5.20
C GLY A 449 -4.01 -7.29 -3.98
N PRO A 450 -4.33 -8.40 -3.29
CA PRO A 450 -5.40 -8.47 -2.29
C PRO A 450 -5.21 -7.52 -1.11
N THR A 451 -3.98 -7.14 -0.78
CA THR A 451 -3.69 -6.21 0.30
C THR A 451 -3.99 -4.75 -0.04
N HIS A 452 -4.16 -4.44 -1.33
CA HIS A 452 -4.34 -3.06 -1.82
C HIS A 452 -5.67 -2.84 -2.56
N HIS A 453 -6.45 -3.89 -2.83
CA HIS A 453 -7.77 -3.76 -3.42
C HIS A 453 -8.75 -3.07 -2.46
N GLY A 454 -9.45 -2.04 -2.94
CA GLY A 454 -10.50 -1.34 -2.21
C GLY A 454 -11.87 -1.98 -2.46
N LEU A 455 -12.06 -3.23 -2.06
CA LEU A 455 -13.24 -4.02 -2.40
C LEU A 455 -14.28 -4.13 -1.27
N PHE A 456 -14.01 -3.55 -0.09
CA PHE A 456 -14.86 -3.72 1.10
C PHE A 456 -15.48 -2.42 1.61
N ASP A 457 -15.10 -1.27 1.04
CA ASP A 457 -15.43 0.06 1.54
C ASP A 457 -16.93 0.35 1.51
N ILE A 458 -17.64 -0.02 0.45
CA ILE A 458 -19.10 0.16 0.38
C ILE A 458 -19.77 -0.64 1.50
N SER A 459 -19.37 -1.91 1.72
CA SER A 459 -20.00 -2.77 2.71
C SER A 459 -19.90 -2.20 4.14
N TYR A 460 -18.70 -1.81 4.58
CA TYR A 460 -18.53 -1.33 5.96
C TYR A 460 -19.03 0.11 6.15
N LEU A 461 -18.91 0.99 5.14
CA LEU A 461 -19.38 2.37 5.24
C LEU A 461 -20.91 2.50 5.07
N ARG A 462 -21.52 1.62 4.28
CA ARG A 462 -22.98 1.66 4.06
C ARG A 462 -23.77 1.40 5.34
N SER A 463 -23.22 0.66 6.29
CA SER A 463 -23.84 0.40 7.59
C SER A 463 -23.85 1.61 8.54
N VAL A 464 -22.99 2.63 8.31
CA VAL A 464 -22.77 3.74 9.25
C VAL A 464 -23.84 4.82 9.06
N PRO A 465 -24.64 5.20 10.09
CA PRO A 465 -25.61 6.29 10.00
C PRO A 465 -24.96 7.64 9.65
N ASN A 466 -25.75 8.57 9.12
CA ASN A 466 -25.39 9.94 8.73
C ASN A 466 -24.41 10.04 7.55
N LEU A 467 -23.67 8.98 7.18
CA LEU A 467 -22.70 9.01 6.11
C LEU A 467 -23.35 9.00 4.72
N VAL A 468 -22.98 9.97 3.88
CA VAL A 468 -23.25 9.97 2.44
C VAL A 468 -22.09 9.32 1.73
N HIS A 469 -22.34 8.33 0.85
CA HIS A 469 -21.29 7.61 0.11
C HIS A 469 -21.51 7.77 -1.39
N MET A 470 -20.63 8.50 -2.06
CA MET A 470 -20.67 8.86 -3.48
C MET A 470 -19.64 8.07 -4.29
N VAL A 471 -20.00 7.68 -5.53
CA VAL A 471 -19.15 6.91 -6.44
C VAL A 471 -19.28 7.52 -7.85
N PRO A 472 -18.33 8.35 -8.30
CA PRO A 472 -18.40 9.02 -9.59
C PRO A 472 -18.25 8.05 -10.76
N LYS A 473 -18.99 8.29 -11.84
CA LYS A 473 -18.89 7.54 -13.10
C LYS A 473 -17.67 7.95 -13.95
N ASP A 474 -17.24 9.22 -13.80
CA ASP A 474 -16.17 9.83 -14.59
C ASP A 474 -15.51 11.01 -13.85
N GLU A 475 -14.53 11.64 -14.50
CA GLU A 475 -13.75 12.75 -13.97
C GLU A 475 -14.60 13.99 -13.67
N ASP A 476 -15.57 14.27 -14.53
CA ASP A 476 -16.45 15.44 -14.40
C ASP A 476 -17.41 15.30 -13.21
N GLU A 477 -17.98 14.10 -13.03
CA GLU A 477 -18.85 13.82 -11.89
C GLU A 477 -18.06 13.78 -10.56
N LEU A 478 -16.77 13.40 -10.57
CA LEU A 478 -15.91 13.51 -9.39
C LEU A 478 -15.82 14.97 -8.91
N ALA A 479 -15.62 15.91 -9.82
CA ALA A 479 -15.61 17.34 -9.48
C ALA A 479 -16.95 17.83 -8.91
N ASP A 480 -18.07 17.37 -9.47
CA ASP A 480 -19.42 17.66 -8.96
C ASP A 480 -19.64 17.07 -7.56
N MET A 481 -19.18 15.85 -7.31
CA MET A 481 -19.28 15.20 -6.00
C MET A 481 -18.42 15.91 -4.94
N MET A 482 -17.23 16.36 -5.29
CA MET A 482 -16.38 17.14 -4.39
C MET A 482 -17.03 18.48 -4.02
N TYR A 483 -17.63 19.17 -5.00
CA TYR A 483 -18.37 20.40 -4.75
C TYR A 483 -19.60 20.14 -3.88
N THR A 484 -20.35 19.06 -4.15
CA THR A 484 -21.49 18.62 -3.33
C THR A 484 -21.07 18.34 -1.90
N ALA A 485 -19.96 17.62 -1.71
CA ALA A 485 -19.40 17.31 -0.39
C ALA A 485 -18.96 18.58 0.37
N MET A 486 -18.40 19.57 -0.33
CA MET A 486 -18.06 20.86 0.27
C MET A 486 -19.29 21.57 0.85
N LEU A 487 -20.44 21.49 0.17
CA LEU A 487 -21.69 22.15 0.58
C LEU A 487 -22.47 21.35 1.63
N HIS A 488 -22.28 20.02 1.73
CA HIS A 488 -23.03 19.17 2.64
C HIS A 488 -22.57 19.35 4.09
N ASP A 489 -23.51 19.56 5.00
CA ASP A 489 -23.25 19.75 6.44
C ASP A 489 -23.35 18.42 7.21
N GLY A 490 -22.51 17.45 6.82
CA GLY A 490 -22.42 16.11 7.40
C GLY A 490 -21.26 15.31 6.78
N PRO A 491 -21.01 14.09 7.27
CA PRO A 491 -19.92 13.25 6.77
C PRO A 491 -20.20 12.72 5.36
N VAL A 492 -19.17 12.75 4.52
CA VAL A 492 -19.22 12.30 3.13
C VAL A 492 -18.04 11.39 2.82
N ALA A 493 -18.27 10.29 2.13
CA ALA A 493 -17.24 9.47 1.48
C ALA A 493 -17.38 9.59 -0.04
N ILE A 494 -16.28 9.85 -0.74
CA ILE A 494 -16.19 9.84 -2.20
C ILE A 494 -15.18 8.76 -2.59
N ARG A 495 -15.63 7.76 -3.33
CA ARG A 495 -14.86 6.59 -3.73
C ARG A 495 -14.56 6.64 -5.21
N TYR A 496 -13.29 6.67 -5.61
CA TYR A 496 -12.87 6.69 -7.01
C TYR A 496 -11.73 5.70 -7.29
N PRO A 497 -11.63 5.16 -8.54
CA PRO A 497 -10.68 4.10 -8.86
C PRO A 497 -9.24 4.63 -9.02
N ARG A 498 -8.29 3.70 -9.04
CA ARG A 498 -6.89 3.95 -9.44
C ARG A 498 -6.81 4.20 -10.94
N GLY A 499 -5.92 5.10 -11.34
CA GLY A 499 -5.57 5.34 -12.74
C GLY A 499 -6.45 6.37 -13.44
N THR A 500 -6.54 6.26 -14.75
CA THR A 500 -7.30 7.18 -15.60
C THR A 500 -8.76 6.75 -15.74
N GLY A 501 -9.65 7.71 -15.93
CA GLY A 501 -11.04 7.45 -16.25
C GLY A 501 -11.29 7.39 -17.78
N PRO A 502 -12.56 7.53 -18.22
CA PRO A 502 -12.92 7.55 -19.63
C PRO A 502 -12.39 8.77 -20.41
N GLY A 503 -11.78 9.75 -19.74
CA GLY A 503 -11.26 10.97 -20.35
C GLY A 503 -12.33 12.06 -20.52
N THR A 504 -13.36 12.07 -19.67
CA THR A 504 -14.41 13.09 -19.71
C THR A 504 -13.85 14.46 -19.30
N PRO A 505 -13.99 15.50 -20.15
CA PRO A 505 -13.54 16.84 -19.80
C PRO A 505 -14.24 17.38 -18.56
N VAL A 506 -13.45 17.82 -17.59
CA VAL A 506 -13.99 18.42 -16.36
C VAL A 506 -14.49 19.84 -16.66
N LYS A 507 -15.75 20.12 -16.36
CA LYS A 507 -16.34 21.45 -16.52
C LYS A 507 -15.64 22.50 -15.65
N GLU A 508 -15.69 23.74 -16.07
CA GLU A 508 -15.05 24.83 -15.33
C GLU A 508 -15.71 25.09 -13.97
N GLN A 509 -17.03 25.02 -13.92
CA GLN A 509 -17.83 25.20 -12.71
C GLN A 509 -18.57 23.91 -12.36
N PRO A 510 -18.19 23.23 -11.26
CA PRO A 510 -18.88 22.04 -10.80
C PRO A 510 -20.29 22.36 -10.31
N ARG A 511 -21.19 21.38 -10.38
CA ARG A 511 -22.59 21.50 -9.95
C ARG A 511 -22.83 20.70 -8.69
N ALA A 512 -23.66 21.23 -7.80
CA ALA A 512 -24.13 20.46 -6.66
C ALA A 512 -25.12 19.37 -7.13
N LEU A 513 -24.84 18.12 -6.74
CA LEU A 513 -25.72 16.99 -6.99
C LEU A 513 -26.78 16.90 -5.89
N ARG A 514 -28.00 16.51 -6.25
CA ARG A 514 -29.01 16.18 -5.25
C ARG A 514 -28.69 14.82 -4.64
N ILE A 515 -28.39 14.82 -3.33
CA ILE A 515 -28.00 13.60 -2.61
C ILE A 515 -29.11 12.56 -2.67
N GLY A 516 -28.73 11.31 -2.99
CA GLY A 516 -29.65 10.19 -3.11
C GLY A 516 -30.48 10.17 -4.38
N VAL A 517 -30.09 10.94 -5.41
CA VAL A 517 -30.77 10.96 -6.71
C VAL A 517 -29.85 10.41 -7.79
N ALA A 518 -30.30 9.33 -8.44
CA ALA A 518 -29.64 8.71 -9.56
C ALA A 518 -29.78 9.52 -10.86
N GLU A 519 -29.00 9.19 -11.87
CA GLU A 519 -29.10 9.74 -13.22
C GLU A 519 -29.53 8.65 -14.18
N VAL A 520 -30.61 8.87 -14.90
CA VAL A 520 -31.02 8.03 -16.02
C VAL A 520 -30.19 8.43 -17.24
N VAL A 521 -29.29 7.55 -17.66
CA VAL A 521 -28.38 7.76 -18.80
C VAL A 521 -29.04 7.38 -20.11
N GLU A 522 -29.71 6.23 -20.12
CA GLU A 522 -30.53 5.73 -21.25
C GLU A 522 -31.87 5.23 -20.72
N ASN A 523 -32.97 5.54 -21.46
CA ASN A 523 -34.30 5.09 -21.10
C ASN A 523 -34.57 3.69 -21.66
N GLY A 524 -35.33 2.89 -20.93
CA GLY A 524 -35.78 1.55 -21.34
C GLY A 524 -36.89 1.04 -20.43
N HIS A 525 -37.55 -0.07 -20.82
CA HIS A 525 -38.74 -0.54 -20.11
C HIS A 525 -38.77 -2.05 -19.85
N ASP A 526 -37.82 -2.83 -20.38
CA ASP A 526 -37.76 -4.28 -20.14
C ASP A 526 -36.79 -4.64 -19.00
N VAL A 527 -35.59 -4.07 -19.04
CA VAL A 527 -34.50 -4.31 -18.09
C VAL A 527 -33.95 -2.98 -17.59
N ALA A 528 -33.76 -2.83 -16.31
CA ALA A 528 -33.04 -1.68 -15.78
C ALA A 528 -31.65 -2.07 -15.23
N ILE A 529 -30.61 -1.41 -15.72
CA ILE A 529 -29.21 -1.69 -15.41
C ILE A 529 -28.61 -0.55 -14.59
N PHE A 530 -28.24 -0.84 -13.34
CA PHE A 530 -27.61 0.10 -12.45
C PHE A 530 -26.08 -0.11 -12.49
N GLY A 531 -25.34 0.77 -13.17
CA GLY A 531 -23.87 0.72 -13.28
C GLY A 531 -23.23 1.69 -12.30
N LEU A 532 -22.70 1.22 -11.17
CA LEU A 532 -22.12 2.07 -10.16
C LEU A 532 -20.68 2.48 -10.52
N GLY A 533 -20.44 3.78 -10.64
CA GLY A 533 -19.11 4.36 -10.86
C GLY A 533 -18.42 3.79 -12.10
N ALA A 534 -17.23 3.24 -11.94
CA ALA A 534 -16.42 2.65 -13.01
C ALA A 534 -17.08 1.48 -13.77
N MET A 535 -18.25 0.98 -13.32
CA MET A 535 -19.00 -0.08 -13.99
C MET A 535 -20.07 0.46 -14.95
N LEU A 536 -20.23 1.79 -15.05
CA LEU A 536 -21.19 2.37 -16.01
C LEU A 536 -20.89 2.02 -17.49
N PRO A 537 -19.63 2.00 -17.96
CA PRO A 537 -19.32 1.54 -19.31
C PRO A 537 -19.77 0.11 -19.60
N GLU A 538 -19.64 -0.81 -18.63
CA GLU A 538 -20.11 -2.19 -18.76
C GLU A 538 -21.64 -2.25 -18.78
N ALA A 539 -22.32 -1.39 -18.01
CA ALA A 539 -23.79 -1.27 -18.07
C ALA A 539 -24.28 -0.82 -19.46
N LEU A 540 -23.61 0.18 -20.06
CA LEU A 540 -23.91 0.63 -21.44
C LEU A 540 -23.63 -0.44 -22.49
N ARG A 541 -22.56 -1.24 -22.32
CA ARG A 541 -22.31 -2.39 -23.20
C ARG A 541 -23.38 -3.46 -23.07
N LEU A 542 -23.78 -3.79 -21.85
CA LEU A 542 -24.86 -4.74 -21.59
C LEU A 542 -26.19 -4.29 -22.23
N ALA A 543 -26.54 -3.00 -22.11
CA ALA A 543 -27.75 -2.45 -22.73
C ALA A 543 -27.76 -2.67 -24.26
N LYS A 544 -26.62 -2.38 -24.94
CA LYS A 544 -26.50 -2.63 -26.40
C LYS A 544 -26.57 -4.11 -26.75
N MET A 545 -26.12 -5.01 -25.89
CA MET A 545 -26.25 -6.46 -26.11
C MET A 545 -27.71 -6.92 -25.97
N LEU A 546 -28.42 -6.41 -24.95
CA LEU A 546 -29.84 -6.68 -24.74
C LEU A 546 -30.71 -6.12 -25.87
N GLU A 547 -30.40 -4.93 -26.38
CA GLU A 547 -31.10 -4.33 -27.53
C GLU A 547 -31.00 -5.22 -28.79
N ARG A 548 -29.81 -5.80 -29.04
CA ARG A 548 -29.63 -6.76 -30.15
C ARG A 548 -30.46 -8.05 -29.98
N GLU A 549 -30.81 -8.39 -28.74
CA GLU A 549 -31.70 -9.53 -28.43
C GLU A 549 -33.18 -9.09 -28.31
N GLY A 550 -33.52 -7.83 -28.66
CA GLY A 550 -34.90 -7.33 -28.68
C GLY A 550 -35.47 -6.88 -27.34
N PHE A 551 -34.60 -6.60 -26.36
CA PHE A 551 -34.99 -6.04 -25.07
C PHE A 551 -34.63 -4.56 -24.97
N SER A 552 -35.56 -3.72 -24.49
CA SER A 552 -35.33 -2.31 -24.21
C SER A 552 -34.73 -2.16 -22.81
N ALA A 553 -33.47 -1.71 -22.72
CA ALA A 553 -32.77 -1.58 -21.46
C ALA A 553 -32.61 -0.10 -21.04
N ALA A 554 -32.97 0.22 -19.80
CA ALA A 554 -32.60 1.48 -19.16
C ALA A 554 -31.21 1.35 -18.55
N VAL A 555 -30.37 2.39 -18.66
CA VAL A 555 -29.08 2.49 -18.00
C VAL A 555 -29.11 3.61 -16.99
N ILE A 556 -28.80 3.29 -15.74
CA ILE A 556 -28.88 4.18 -14.60
C ILE A 556 -27.49 4.29 -13.97
N ASN A 557 -27.01 5.52 -13.77
CA ASN A 557 -25.89 5.83 -12.92
C ASN A 557 -26.42 6.12 -11.50
N PRO A 558 -26.21 5.22 -10.53
CA PRO A 558 -26.71 5.41 -9.17
C PRO A 558 -26.11 6.60 -8.44
N ARG A 559 -24.86 7.00 -8.76
CA ARG A 559 -24.08 8.07 -8.09
C ARG A 559 -23.77 7.79 -6.63
N PHE A 560 -24.73 7.23 -5.88
CA PHE A 560 -24.67 7.03 -4.43
C PHE A 560 -24.79 5.55 -4.09
N ALA A 561 -23.79 5.05 -3.37
CA ALA A 561 -23.91 3.78 -2.67
C ALA A 561 -24.77 3.93 -1.40
N LYS A 562 -24.83 5.19 -0.85
CA LYS A 562 -25.66 5.58 0.27
C LYS A 562 -25.91 7.11 0.30
N PRO A 563 -27.17 7.56 0.46
CA PRO A 563 -28.39 6.77 0.33
C PRO A 563 -28.61 6.36 -1.14
N ILE A 564 -29.16 5.19 -1.36
CA ILE A 564 -29.59 4.80 -2.72
C ILE A 564 -30.87 5.57 -3.12
N ASP A 565 -31.05 5.76 -4.42
CA ASP A 565 -32.29 6.35 -4.96
C ASP A 565 -33.43 5.32 -4.91
N ARG A 566 -34.18 5.32 -3.81
CA ARG A 566 -35.30 4.39 -3.62
C ARG A 566 -36.44 4.64 -4.61
N HIS A 567 -36.64 5.89 -5.03
CA HIS A 567 -37.69 6.23 -6.01
C HIS A 567 -37.34 5.64 -7.37
N CYS A 568 -36.10 5.76 -7.81
CA CYS A 568 -35.61 5.16 -9.04
C CYS A 568 -35.74 3.61 -9.00
N VAL A 569 -35.34 2.96 -7.88
CA VAL A 569 -35.52 1.52 -7.70
C VAL A 569 -36.98 1.11 -7.76
N GLU A 570 -37.88 1.89 -7.15
CA GLU A 570 -39.32 1.63 -7.17
C GLU A 570 -39.89 1.78 -8.58
N GLU A 571 -39.60 2.86 -9.28
CA GLU A 571 -40.06 3.15 -10.62
C GLU A 571 -39.71 2.02 -11.60
N TYR A 572 -38.42 1.72 -11.70
CA TYR A 572 -37.95 0.66 -12.60
C TYR A 572 -38.34 -0.75 -12.13
N GLY A 573 -38.41 -0.98 -10.81
CA GLY A 573 -38.83 -2.25 -10.25
C GLY A 573 -40.30 -2.58 -10.47
N ARG A 574 -41.16 -1.58 -10.67
CA ARG A 574 -42.59 -1.76 -11.04
C ARG A 574 -42.79 -1.97 -12.53
N HIS A 575 -41.94 -1.42 -13.38
CA HIS A 575 -42.18 -1.38 -14.83
C HIS A 575 -41.28 -2.36 -15.59
N CYS A 576 -40.06 -2.66 -15.12
CA CYS A 576 -39.15 -3.60 -15.76
C CYS A 576 -39.37 -5.04 -15.25
N GLY A 577 -39.08 -6.00 -16.11
CA GLY A 577 -39.11 -7.43 -15.76
C GLY A 577 -37.86 -7.95 -15.09
N LEU A 578 -36.79 -7.16 -15.05
CA LEU A 578 -35.48 -7.49 -14.46
C LEU A 578 -34.71 -6.22 -14.06
N LEU A 579 -34.10 -6.26 -12.89
CA LEU A 579 -33.05 -5.29 -12.47
C LEU A 579 -31.68 -5.98 -12.52
N VAL A 580 -30.65 -5.25 -12.98
CA VAL A 580 -29.26 -5.71 -13.00
C VAL A 580 -28.42 -4.66 -12.31
N THR A 581 -27.57 -5.05 -11.35
CA THR A 581 -26.61 -4.15 -10.71
C THR A 581 -25.18 -4.56 -11.04
N LEU A 582 -24.33 -3.59 -11.38
CA LEU A 582 -22.90 -3.80 -11.62
C LEU A 582 -22.09 -2.89 -10.68
N GLU A 583 -21.19 -3.49 -9.91
CA GLU A 583 -20.34 -2.79 -8.96
C GLU A 583 -18.92 -3.35 -8.91
N ASP A 584 -17.91 -2.49 -8.84
CA ASP A 584 -16.50 -2.87 -8.62
C ASP A 584 -16.24 -3.00 -7.12
N HIS A 585 -16.97 -3.93 -6.47
CA HIS A 585 -17.00 -4.17 -5.05
C HIS A 585 -17.46 -5.61 -4.78
N VAL A 586 -17.19 -6.15 -3.58
CA VAL A 586 -17.75 -7.46 -3.20
C VAL A 586 -19.27 -7.40 -3.13
N LEU A 587 -19.94 -8.49 -3.54
CA LEU A 587 -21.40 -8.56 -3.51
C LEU A 587 -21.99 -8.46 -2.11
N ALA A 588 -21.30 -9.06 -1.14
CA ALA A 588 -21.73 -9.08 0.25
C ALA A 588 -21.77 -7.66 0.86
N GLY A 589 -22.98 -7.17 1.16
CA GLY A 589 -23.19 -5.84 1.71
C GLY A 589 -22.91 -4.67 0.76
N GLY A 590 -22.63 -4.93 -0.52
CA GLY A 590 -22.36 -3.93 -1.55
C GLY A 590 -23.61 -3.17 -2.04
N PHE A 591 -23.49 -2.50 -3.18
CA PHE A 591 -24.58 -1.75 -3.79
C PHE A 591 -25.73 -2.65 -4.26
N GLY A 592 -25.42 -3.81 -4.86
CA GLY A 592 -26.45 -4.79 -5.24
C GLY A 592 -27.26 -5.29 -4.05
N SER A 593 -26.59 -5.49 -2.90
CA SER A 593 -27.28 -5.80 -1.63
C SER A 593 -28.24 -4.68 -1.22
N ALA A 594 -27.85 -3.41 -1.38
CA ALA A 594 -28.72 -2.28 -1.06
C ALA A 594 -29.96 -2.23 -1.97
N VAL A 595 -29.81 -2.55 -3.25
CA VAL A 595 -30.95 -2.63 -4.20
C VAL A 595 -31.88 -3.78 -3.81
N LEU A 596 -31.35 -4.97 -3.47
CA LEU A 596 -32.14 -6.11 -2.98
C LEU A 596 -32.91 -5.77 -1.69
N GLU A 597 -32.30 -5.09 -0.75
CA GLU A 597 -32.97 -4.60 0.47
C GLU A 597 -34.11 -3.63 0.14
N ALA A 598 -33.90 -2.69 -0.80
CA ALA A 598 -34.92 -1.76 -1.23
C ALA A 598 -36.08 -2.46 -1.97
N VAL A 599 -35.79 -3.40 -2.88
CA VAL A 599 -36.80 -4.20 -3.59
C VAL A 599 -37.68 -4.94 -2.59
N ASN A 600 -37.08 -5.59 -1.57
CA ASN A 600 -37.81 -6.28 -0.53
C ASN A 600 -38.67 -5.33 0.35
N GLN A 601 -38.09 -4.20 0.77
CA GLN A 601 -38.80 -3.21 1.59
C GLN A 601 -39.95 -2.51 0.85
N LEU A 602 -39.87 -2.40 -0.48
CA LEU A 602 -40.87 -1.81 -1.37
C LEU A 602 -41.89 -2.85 -1.87
N GLU A 603 -41.76 -4.10 -1.41
CA GLU A 603 -42.61 -5.23 -1.78
C GLU A 603 -42.73 -5.43 -3.33
N LEU A 604 -41.60 -5.24 -4.03
CA LEU A 604 -41.53 -5.40 -5.49
C LEU A 604 -41.28 -6.85 -5.85
N ALA A 605 -41.97 -7.33 -6.89
CA ALA A 605 -41.88 -8.72 -7.38
C ALA A 605 -40.90 -8.86 -8.56
N VAL A 606 -39.92 -7.96 -8.68
CA VAL A 606 -38.93 -7.96 -9.76
C VAL A 606 -37.68 -8.73 -9.33
N PRO A 607 -37.13 -9.63 -10.16
CA PRO A 607 -35.85 -10.26 -9.90
C PRO A 607 -34.71 -9.25 -10.02
N VAL A 608 -33.63 -9.47 -9.22
CA VAL A 608 -32.41 -8.67 -9.28
C VAL A 608 -31.22 -9.57 -9.54
N VAL A 609 -30.46 -9.28 -10.58
CA VAL A 609 -29.17 -9.92 -10.89
C VAL A 609 -28.04 -9.01 -10.43
N CYS A 610 -27.24 -9.45 -9.45
CA CYS A 610 -26.09 -8.70 -8.95
C CYS A 610 -24.79 -9.20 -9.59
N VAL A 611 -23.98 -8.25 -10.09
CA VAL A 611 -22.67 -8.47 -10.68
C VAL A 611 -21.63 -7.66 -9.91
N GLY A 612 -20.72 -8.35 -9.24
CA GLY A 612 -19.66 -7.80 -8.41
C GLY A 612 -18.68 -8.92 -8.06
N TRP A 613 -17.69 -8.62 -7.23
CA TRP A 613 -16.67 -9.58 -6.82
C TRP A 613 -17.24 -10.65 -5.89
N PRO A 614 -16.78 -11.92 -6.02
CA PRO A 614 -17.21 -13.03 -5.16
C PRO A 614 -16.68 -12.86 -3.72
N ASP A 615 -17.12 -13.74 -2.82
CA ASP A 615 -16.66 -13.82 -1.41
C ASP A 615 -15.30 -14.54 -1.31
N GLU A 616 -14.28 -13.91 -1.93
CA GLU A 616 -12.89 -14.38 -1.89
C GLU A 616 -11.91 -13.22 -2.08
N PHE A 617 -10.66 -13.40 -1.61
CA PHE A 617 -9.60 -12.42 -1.84
C PHE A 617 -9.09 -12.52 -3.28
N ILE A 618 -9.25 -11.43 -4.03
CA ILE A 618 -8.87 -11.38 -5.44
C ILE A 618 -7.35 -11.23 -5.54
N GLU A 619 -6.71 -12.05 -6.35
CA GLU A 619 -5.26 -12.04 -6.57
C GLU A 619 -4.79 -10.76 -7.28
N HIS A 620 -3.46 -10.58 -7.35
CA HIS A 620 -2.85 -9.51 -8.12
C HIS A 620 -2.92 -9.76 -9.64
N GLY A 621 -3.04 -8.70 -10.42
CA GLY A 621 -3.08 -8.79 -11.87
C GLY A 621 -3.62 -7.53 -12.52
N LYS A 622 -3.68 -7.53 -13.85
CA LYS A 622 -4.29 -6.44 -14.61
C LYS A 622 -5.79 -6.40 -14.36
N VAL A 623 -6.33 -5.21 -14.15
CA VAL A 623 -7.75 -5.00 -13.79
C VAL A 623 -8.68 -5.66 -14.82
N GLU A 624 -8.42 -5.48 -16.11
CA GLU A 624 -9.24 -6.02 -17.20
C GLU A 624 -9.26 -7.55 -17.19
N ALA A 625 -8.09 -8.18 -17.03
CA ALA A 625 -7.96 -9.64 -16.98
C ALA A 625 -8.67 -10.24 -15.76
N LEU A 626 -8.60 -9.56 -14.61
CA LEU A 626 -9.30 -10.00 -13.41
C LEU A 626 -10.81 -9.83 -13.54
N ARG A 627 -11.29 -8.72 -14.09
CA ARG A 627 -12.72 -8.54 -14.38
C ARG A 627 -13.26 -9.62 -15.33
N GLU A 628 -12.51 -9.96 -16.37
CA GLU A 628 -12.86 -11.05 -17.29
C GLU A 628 -12.90 -12.41 -16.58
N LYS A 629 -11.84 -12.75 -15.81
CA LYS A 629 -11.74 -14.00 -15.06
C LYS A 629 -12.90 -14.20 -14.07
N TYR A 630 -13.29 -13.15 -13.35
CA TYR A 630 -14.32 -13.21 -12.31
C TYR A 630 -15.73 -12.82 -12.80
N GLY A 631 -15.86 -12.48 -14.06
CA GLY A 631 -17.16 -12.21 -14.68
C GLY A 631 -17.77 -10.86 -14.32
N LEU A 632 -16.93 -9.82 -14.16
CA LEU A 632 -17.37 -8.42 -14.03
C LEU A 632 -17.36 -7.73 -15.40
N THR A 633 -18.02 -8.34 -16.38
CA THR A 633 -18.14 -7.87 -17.76
C THR A 633 -19.61 -7.89 -18.21
N ALA A 634 -19.92 -7.14 -19.26
CA ALA A 634 -21.26 -7.13 -19.85
C ALA A 634 -21.69 -8.52 -20.32
N GLU A 635 -20.77 -9.30 -20.88
CA GLU A 635 -21.02 -10.67 -21.37
C GLU A 635 -21.44 -11.61 -20.23
N ALA A 636 -20.70 -11.55 -19.10
CA ALA A 636 -21.03 -12.36 -17.94
C ALA A 636 -22.33 -11.91 -17.26
N ALA A 637 -22.60 -10.61 -17.23
CA ALA A 637 -23.87 -10.06 -16.76
C ALA A 637 -25.03 -10.55 -17.60
N LEU A 638 -24.90 -10.55 -18.94
CA LEU A 638 -25.91 -11.09 -19.85
C LEU A 638 -26.15 -12.59 -19.61
N GLN A 639 -25.09 -13.38 -19.42
CA GLN A 639 -25.25 -14.82 -19.12
C GLN A 639 -26.00 -15.05 -17.79
N LYS A 640 -25.72 -14.26 -16.75
CA LYS A 640 -26.47 -14.32 -15.49
C LYS A 640 -27.94 -13.90 -15.66
N ALA A 641 -28.22 -12.95 -16.57
CA ALA A 641 -29.58 -12.47 -16.86
C ALA A 641 -30.43 -13.45 -17.72
N ARG A 642 -29.79 -14.33 -18.50
CA ARG A 642 -30.48 -15.22 -19.47
C ARG A 642 -31.70 -15.99 -18.94
N PRO A 643 -31.69 -16.62 -17.75
CA PRO A 643 -32.88 -17.33 -17.25
C PRO A 643 -34.11 -16.43 -17.09
N TYR A 644 -33.87 -15.18 -16.70
CA TYR A 644 -34.91 -14.17 -16.48
C TYR A 644 -35.43 -13.62 -17.82
N LEU A 645 -34.52 -13.38 -18.78
CA LEU A 645 -34.88 -12.93 -20.14
C LEU A 645 -35.75 -13.96 -20.84
N ALA A 646 -35.39 -15.24 -20.78
CA ALA A 646 -36.20 -16.33 -21.35
C ALA A 646 -37.61 -16.42 -20.71
N ALA A 647 -37.70 -16.19 -19.39
CA ALA A 647 -38.99 -16.13 -18.71
C ALA A 647 -39.84 -14.91 -19.16
N MET A 648 -39.22 -13.78 -19.45
CA MET A 648 -39.89 -12.58 -19.98
C MET A 648 -40.38 -12.80 -21.39
N GLU A 649 -39.60 -13.41 -22.28
CA GLU A 649 -40.03 -13.80 -23.65
C GLU A 649 -41.21 -14.74 -23.62
N SER A 650 -41.16 -15.80 -22.80
CA SER A 650 -42.24 -16.75 -22.64
C SER A 650 -43.57 -16.08 -22.23
N ARG A 651 -43.49 -15.09 -21.33
CA ARG A 651 -44.66 -14.30 -20.91
C ARG A 651 -45.20 -13.42 -22.06
N ARG A 652 -44.31 -12.78 -22.84
CA ARG A 652 -44.71 -12.00 -24.03
C ARG A 652 -45.44 -12.84 -25.05
N MET A 653 -44.96 -14.06 -25.35
CA MET A 653 -45.62 -15.00 -26.29
C MET A 653 -46.95 -15.51 -25.75
N ALA A 654 -47.12 -15.66 -24.44
CA ALA A 654 -48.37 -16.10 -23.84
C ALA A 654 -49.49 -15.03 -23.82
N VAL A 655 -49.16 -13.77 -24.03
CA VAL A 655 -50.08 -12.61 -24.06
C VAL A 655 -50.47 -12.23 -25.49
N GLN A 656 -49.69 -12.62 -26.50
CA GLN A 656 -50.02 -12.55 -27.93
C GLN A 656 -50.88 -13.73 -28.34
#